data_59908ee646db3f893b7ee8c215ee954b
#
_entry.id   59908ee646db3f893b7ee8c215ee954b
#
_cell.length_a   1.000
_cell.length_b   1.000
_cell.length_c   1.000
_cell.angle_alpha   90.00
_cell.angle_beta   90.00
_cell.angle_gamma   90.00
#
_symmetry.space_group_name_H-M   'P 1'
#
loop_
_entity.id
_entity.type
_entity.pdbx_description
1 polymer ?
#
loop_
_entity_poly.entity_id
_entity_poly.type
_entity_poly.pdbx_seq_one_letter_code
_entity_poly.pdbx_strand_id
1 'polypeptide(L)'
;MAKSTPKQQYGNDSISALKGADRVRKRPGVIFGSDGLEGCEHAVFEILSNAIDEAREGHGDLITVTRYEDKSIEVEDFGRGCPVDWNEAEGRWNWELVFCELYAGGKYKDGAGDNYEYSLGLNGLGSCATQYASEYFDAVIYRDGFKYTLHFEKGQIVGEMNKEPADRKKTGSKFRWKPDLEVFTDIDIPADYYTDVMKRQAVVNAGVTFRFRNQAGGRFETTDFRYDNGLPDYVAELAGEDSLTAPVFWQSERRGRDRDDKSDYKVKLSVSFCFSNRVQVVEHYHNSSWLEHGGSPEKAMRLAFVSAIDGWLKQNGKYQKNEAKITFNDIQDALVLVSSNFSTQTSYENQTKKSITNRFVQEAMTDFLRSQLEVYFIENPLDAEKIAGQVLVNKRSRETAEKTRLGIKKKLSGSVDISNRVQKFVDCRTKDVDRRELYIVEGDSALGSVKLARDSDFQAVMPIRGKILNCLKADYARIFKSEIITDLLKVMGCGVEVKDKHVKDLNAFDLDLLRWNKIVICTDGDEDGFQIRTLLLAMLYRLTPTLIQEGYVYIAESPLYEITCKEKTWFAYSDKERDEIVSSLAGKKFDVQRSKGLGENEPDMMWLTTMSPDTRRLIKVMPEDAQRTARIFEMFLGSDLQGRKDHIAETGYQYLELADIS
;
A
#
# COMPACT_ATOMS: atom_id res chain seq x y z
N MET A 1 -48.31 -22.44 18.33
CA MET A 1 -47.74 -21.42 19.22
C MET A 1 -46.23 -21.62 19.22
N ALA A 2 -45.52 -20.87 18.43
CA ALA A 2 -44.04 -20.89 18.38
C ALA A 2 -43.51 -20.04 19.54
N LYS A 3 -42.73 -20.66 20.42
CA LYS A 3 -42.02 -19.96 21.50
C LYS A 3 -41.00 -18.99 20.88
N SER A 4 -41.25 -17.69 21.04
CA SER A 4 -40.27 -16.65 20.77
C SER A 4 -39.10 -16.82 21.73
N THR A 5 -37.92 -17.04 21.18
CA THR A 5 -36.64 -16.96 21.93
C THR A 5 -36.56 -15.55 22.52
N PRO A 6 -36.34 -15.37 23.83
CA PRO A 6 -36.26 -14.04 24.40
C PRO A 6 -35.03 -13.32 23.79
N LYS A 7 -35.22 -12.10 23.27
CA LYS A 7 -34.13 -11.19 22.94
C LYS A 7 -33.35 -11.01 24.21
N GLN A 8 -32.07 -11.42 24.18
CA GLN A 8 -31.12 -11.18 25.25
C GLN A 8 -31.06 -9.65 25.49
N GLN A 9 -31.58 -9.23 26.65
CA GLN A 9 -31.61 -7.82 27.04
C GLN A 9 -30.14 -7.41 27.34
N TYR A 10 -29.66 -6.32 26.73
CA TYR A 10 -28.34 -5.77 27.02
C TYR A 10 -28.31 -5.28 28.46
N GLY A 11 -27.65 -6.04 29.33
CA GLY A 11 -27.53 -5.78 30.76
C GLY A 11 -26.10 -5.98 31.25
N ASN A 12 -25.86 -5.83 32.54
CA ASN A 12 -24.52 -5.97 33.15
C ASN A 12 -23.85 -7.31 32.80
N ASP A 13 -24.61 -8.39 32.68
CA ASP A 13 -24.07 -9.72 32.37
C ASP A 13 -23.77 -9.94 30.87
N SER A 14 -24.08 -8.96 30.01
CA SER A 14 -23.76 -9.01 28.58
C SER A 14 -22.33 -8.57 28.27
N ILE A 15 -21.61 -8.01 29.22
CA ILE A 15 -20.22 -7.54 29.05
C ILE A 15 -19.28 -8.69 29.44
N SER A 16 -18.50 -9.17 28.47
CA SER A 16 -17.48 -10.20 28.67
C SER A 16 -16.14 -9.78 28.07
N ALA A 17 -15.05 -10.11 28.74
CA ALA A 17 -13.71 -9.89 28.23
C ALA A 17 -13.24 -11.09 27.40
N LEU A 18 -12.67 -10.82 26.23
CA LEU A 18 -11.97 -11.85 25.45
C LEU A 18 -10.70 -12.28 26.22
N LYS A 19 -10.42 -13.58 26.25
CA LYS A 19 -9.27 -14.16 26.97
C LYS A 19 -8.42 -15.01 26.01
N GLY A 20 -7.12 -15.12 26.30
CA GLY A 20 -6.20 -15.95 25.52
C GLY A 20 -6.28 -15.67 24.02
N ALA A 21 -6.30 -16.72 23.23
CA ALA A 21 -6.32 -16.65 21.75
C ALA A 21 -7.53 -15.91 21.18
N ASP A 22 -8.69 -15.91 21.87
CA ASP A 22 -9.87 -15.19 21.42
C ASP A 22 -9.65 -13.67 21.23
N ARG A 23 -8.72 -13.08 21.94
CA ARG A 23 -8.34 -11.65 21.80
C ARG A 23 -7.86 -11.34 20.37
N VAL A 24 -7.14 -12.28 19.76
CA VAL A 24 -6.62 -12.16 18.40
C VAL A 24 -7.59 -12.76 17.39
N ARG A 25 -8.04 -14.01 17.60
CA ARG A 25 -8.86 -14.76 16.66
C ARG A 25 -10.18 -14.08 16.31
N LYS A 26 -10.82 -13.41 17.28
CA LYS A 26 -12.09 -12.67 17.06
C LYS A 26 -11.89 -11.23 16.60
N ARG A 27 -10.69 -10.69 16.67
CA ARG A 27 -10.37 -9.28 16.33
C ARG A 27 -9.02 -9.15 15.67
N PRO A 28 -8.72 -9.90 14.59
CA PRO A 28 -7.41 -9.87 13.93
C PRO A 28 -7.05 -8.48 13.42
N GLY A 29 -8.01 -7.72 12.89
CA GLY A 29 -7.79 -6.38 12.38
C GLY A 29 -7.26 -5.37 13.42
N VAL A 30 -7.51 -5.58 14.72
CA VAL A 30 -6.97 -4.73 15.80
C VAL A 30 -5.47 -4.98 15.99
N ILE A 31 -5.02 -6.22 15.80
CA ILE A 31 -3.63 -6.63 16.03
C ILE A 31 -2.79 -6.52 14.75
N PHE A 32 -3.31 -7.01 13.63
CA PHE A 32 -2.60 -7.09 12.36
C PHE A 32 -2.98 -5.97 11.37
N GLY A 33 -3.91 -5.09 11.74
CA GLY A 33 -4.40 -4.01 10.88
C GLY A 33 -5.46 -4.44 9.87
N SER A 34 -5.58 -5.74 9.56
CA SER A 34 -6.54 -6.32 8.63
C SER A 34 -6.89 -7.75 9.04
N ASP A 35 -8.04 -8.25 8.63
CA ASP A 35 -8.45 -9.66 8.66
C ASP A 35 -8.30 -10.34 7.29
N GLY A 36 -7.78 -9.63 6.30
CA GLY A 36 -7.47 -10.13 4.97
C GLY A 36 -6.01 -10.56 4.81
N LEU A 37 -5.59 -10.67 3.56
CA LEU A 37 -4.24 -11.07 3.17
C LEU A 37 -3.15 -10.20 3.82
N GLU A 38 -3.35 -8.88 3.88
CA GLU A 38 -2.43 -7.93 4.53
C GLU A 38 -2.19 -8.25 6.01
N GLY A 39 -3.21 -8.78 6.71
CA GLY A 39 -3.06 -9.24 8.10
C GLY A 39 -2.16 -10.46 8.20
N CYS A 40 -2.26 -11.41 7.26
CA CYS A 40 -1.35 -12.55 7.13
C CYS A 40 0.09 -12.10 6.85
N GLU A 41 0.26 -11.17 5.92
CA GLU A 41 1.56 -10.57 5.57
C GLU A 41 2.20 -9.90 6.77
N HIS A 42 1.41 -9.17 7.56
CA HIS A 42 1.88 -8.56 8.80
C HIS A 42 2.35 -9.61 9.82
N ALA A 43 1.64 -10.72 9.96
CA ALA A 43 2.06 -11.82 10.84
C ALA A 43 3.42 -12.42 10.42
N VAL A 44 3.70 -12.54 9.12
CA VAL A 44 5.02 -12.95 8.62
C VAL A 44 6.09 -11.95 9.04
N PHE A 45 5.82 -10.65 8.85
CA PHE A 45 6.77 -9.61 9.19
C PHE A 45 7.06 -9.54 10.70
N GLU A 46 6.09 -9.81 11.54
CA GLU A 46 6.27 -9.85 13.00
C GLU A 46 7.23 -10.99 13.43
N ILE A 47 7.15 -12.17 12.83
CA ILE A 47 8.11 -13.26 13.10
C ILE A 47 9.49 -12.94 12.50
N LEU A 48 9.52 -12.46 11.26
CA LEU A 48 10.76 -12.07 10.57
C LEU A 48 11.51 -10.97 11.33
N SER A 49 10.80 -10.02 11.93
CA SER A 49 11.39 -8.91 12.67
C SER A 49 12.20 -9.38 13.90
N ASN A 50 11.79 -10.47 14.54
CA ASN A 50 12.55 -11.04 15.64
C ASN A 50 13.88 -11.65 15.17
N ALA A 51 13.89 -12.32 14.02
CA ALA A 51 15.11 -12.85 13.40
C ALA A 51 16.06 -11.72 12.97
N ILE A 52 15.51 -10.62 12.45
CA ILE A 52 16.27 -9.42 12.08
C ILE A 52 16.92 -8.79 13.31
N ASP A 53 16.17 -8.66 14.40
CA ASP A 53 16.71 -8.11 15.66
C ASP A 53 17.92 -8.93 16.18
N GLU A 54 17.88 -10.26 16.10
CA GLU A 54 19.03 -11.12 16.46
C GLU A 54 20.23 -10.91 15.54
N ALA A 55 20.01 -10.85 14.24
CA ALA A 55 21.08 -10.61 13.25
C ALA A 55 21.73 -9.23 13.44
N ARG A 56 20.95 -8.20 13.76
CA ARG A 56 21.44 -6.84 14.04
C ARG A 56 22.28 -6.73 15.31
N GLU A 57 22.00 -7.56 16.29
CA GLU A 57 22.82 -7.69 17.50
C GLU A 57 24.11 -8.51 17.24
N GLY A 58 24.37 -8.90 16.00
CA GLY A 58 25.55 -9.66 15.59
C GLY A 58 25.42 -11.16 15.84
N HIS A 59 24.21 -11.66 16.03
CA HIS A 59 23.93 -13.08 16.25
C HIS A 59 23.30 -13.71 15.00
N GLY A 60 24.13 -14.30 14.15
CA GLY A 60 23.76 -14.88 12.88
C GLY A 60 23.75 -13.84 11.75
N ASP A 61 23.98 -14.30 10.52
CA ASP A 61 24.03 -13.48 9.31
C ASP A 61 23.19 -14.08 8.16
N LEU A 62 22.41 -15.11 8.48
CA LEU A 62 21.47 -15.76 7.56
C LEU A 62 20.09 -15.85 8.21
N ILE A 63 19.08 -15.39 7.48
CA ILE A 63 17.67 -15.57 7.80
C ILE A 63 17.01 -16.26 6.61
N THR A 64 16.33 -17.39 6.86
CA THR A 64 15.65 -18.16 5.81
C THR A 64 14.14 -18.06 6.02
N VAL A 65 13.43 -17.66 4.98
CA VAL A 65 11.96 -17.73 4.92
C VAL A 65 11.55 -18.73 3.88
N THR A 66 10.72 -19.68 4.26
CA THR A 66 10.21 -20.72 3.34
C THR A 66 8.69 -20.60 3.23
N ARG A 67 8.19 -20.46 2.01
CA ARG A 67 6.78 -20.57 1.65
C ARG A 67 6.53 -21.99 1.12
N TYR A 68 5.59 -22.68 1.73
CA TYR A 68 5.19 -24.01 1.33
C TYR A 68 3.93 -24.00 0.46
N GLU A 69 3.71 -25.03 -0.36
CA GLU A 69 2.52 -25.19 -1.20
C GLU A 69 1.23 -25.32 -0.39
N ASP A 70 1.31 -25.87 0.82
CA ASP A 70 0.18 -25.98 1.76
C ASP A 70 -0.18 -24.65 2.45
N LYS A 71 0.46 -23.55 2.00
CA LYS A 71 0.33 -22.19 2.53
C LYS A 71 0.89 -22.02 3.94
N SER A 72 1.62 -23.01 4.46
CA SER A 72 2.42 -22.82 5.67
C SER A 72 3.68 -22.01 5.36
N ILE A 73 4.19 -21.34 6.37
CA ILE A 73 5.34 -20.44 6.28
C ILE A 73 6.33 -20.87 7.37
N GLU A 74 7.60 -20.80 7.05
CA GLU A 74 8.66 -21.08 8.01
C GLU A 74 9.68 -19.95 8.00
N VAL A 75 10.06 -19.47 9.17
CA VAL A 75 11.18 -18.53 9.37
C VAL A 75 12.21 -19.19 10.25
N GLU A 76 13.46 -19.23 9.79
CA GLU A 76 14.60 -19.81 10.51
C GLU A 76 15.71 -18.76 10.63
N ASP A 77 16.17 -18.52 11.85
CA ASP A 77 17.35 -17.73 12.16
C ASP A 77 18.44 -18.60 12.82
N PHE A 78 19.65 -18.08 12.83
CA PHE A 78 20.83 -18.70 13.45
C PHE A 78 21.36 -17.80 14.58
N GLY A 79 20.47 -17.06 15.24
CA GLY A 79 20.76 -16.25 16.39
C GLY A 79 21.02 -17.05 17.68
N ARG A 80 20.78 -16.42 18.82
CA ARG A 80 20.99 -17.07 20.13
C ARG A 80 19.92 -18.09 20.49
N GLY A 81 18.82 -18.12 19.78
CA GLY A 81 17.63 -18.90 20.09
C GLY A 81 16.73 -18.20 21.11
N CYS A 82 15.42 -18.25 20.88
CA CYS A 82 14.41 -17.67 21.78
C CYS A 82 14.52 -18.24 23.19
N PRO A 83 14.53 -17.44 24.27
CA PRO A 83 14.51 -17.96 25.63
C PRO A 83 13.14 -18.61 25.94
N VAL A 84 13.15 -19.88 26.36
CA VAL A 84 11.93 -20.67 26.61
C VAL A 84 11.92 -21.37 27.97
N ASP A 85 13.07 -21.42 28.65
CA ASP A 85 13.22 -22.06 29.97
C ASP A 85 12.49 -21.29 31.07
N TRP A 86 12.52 -21.87 32.28
CA TRP A 86 11.87 -21.31 33.47
C TRP A 86 12.36 -19.91 33.82
N ASN A 87 11.44 -19.03 34.14
CA ASN A 87 11.71 -17.66 34.57
C ASN A 87 11.40 -17.51 36.05
N GLU A 88 12.45 -17.42 36.87
CA GLU A 88 12.34 -17.29 38.33
C GLU A 88 11.60 -16.01 38.74
N ALA A 89 11.77 -14.91 37.99
CA ALA A 89 11.16 -13.64 38.33
C ALA A 89 9.65 -13.63 38.10
N GLU A 90 9.18 -14.32 37.05
CA GLU A 90 7.77 -14.40 36.67
C GLU A 90 7.08 -15.65 37.25
N GLY A 91 7.83 -16.61 37.77
CA GLY A 91 7.32 -17.87 38.35
C GLY A 91 6.63 -18.78 37.29
N ARG A 92 7.05 -18.69 36.05
CA ARG A 92 6.49 -19.45 34.90
C ARG A 92 7.51 -19.65 33.81
N TRP A 93 7.18 -20.46 32.81
CA TRP A 93 8.06 -20.69 31.67
C TRP A 93 8.10 -19.48 30.74
N ASN A 94 9.27 -19.13 30.19
CA ASN A 94 9.42 -18.08 29.23
C ASN A 94 8.62 -18.36 27.93
N TRP A 95 8.47 -19.63 27.51
CA TRP A 95 7.66 -19.95 26.33
C TRP A 95 6.18 -19.55 26.52
N GLU A 96 5.64 -19.62 27.75
CA GLU A 96 4.27 -19.15 28.04
C GLU A 96 4.17 -17.64 27.87
N LEU A 97 5.21 -16.90 28.28
CA LEU A 97 5.28 -15.45 28.11
C LEU A 97 5.39 -15.09 26.61
N VAL A 98 6.27 -15.76 25.86
CA VAL A 98 6.55 -15.43 24.47
C VAL A 98 5.40 -15.81 23.53
N PHE A 99 4.78 -16.99 23.74
CA PHE A 99 3.79 -17.53 22.80
C PHE A 99 2.35 -17.45 23.30
N CYS A 100 2.11 -17.26 24.58
CA CYS A 100 0.75 -17.30 25.15
C CYS A 100 0.33 -16.02 25.89
N GLU A 101 1.20 -15.00 26.00
CA GLU A 101 0.88 -13.75 26.65
C GLU A 101 1.13 -12.57 25.72
N LEU A 102 0.08 -11.77 25.49
CA LEU A 102 0.21 -10.52 24.73
C LEU A 102 0.86 -9.46 25.62
N TYR A 103 1.70 -8.63 25.03
CA TYR A 103 2.46 -7.60 25.72
C TYR A 103 3.52 -8.15 26.69
N ALA A 104 3.99 -9.37 26.45
CA ALA A 104 5.12 -9.95 27.16
C ALA A 104 6.38 -9.94 26.28
N GLY A 105 7.51 -9.55 26.83
CA GLY A 105 8.78 -9.54 26.08
C GLY A 105 9.94 -9.02 26.90
N GLY A 106 11.16 -9.44 26.57
CA GLY A 106 12.38 -9.04 27.23
C GLY A 106 12.91 -7.65 26.89
N LYS A 107 12.22 -6.93 25.97
CA LYS A 107 12.68 -5.66 25.41
C LYS A 107 12.10 -4.42 26.12
N TYR A 108 11.34 -4.60 27.22
CA TYR A 108 10.65 -3.51 27.95
C TYR A 108 11.44 -2.88 29.10
N LYS A 109 12.56 -3.47 29.56
CA LYS A 109 13.26 -2.98 30.72
C LYS A 109 14.11 -1.76 30.40
N ASP A 110 13.69 -0.59 30.86
CA ASP A 110 14.53 0.60 30.93
C ASP A 110 15.80 0.24 31.75
N GLY A 111 16.97 0.22 31.08
CA GLY A 111 18.26 -0.05 31.71
C GLY A 111 18.82 -1.47 31.57
N ALA A 112 18.21 -2.36 30.83
CA ALA A 112 18.90 -3.57 30.37
C ALA A 112 19.88 -3.19 29.26
N GLY A 113 21.13 -2.88 29.60
CA GLY A 113 22.28 -2.52 28.77
C GLY A 113 22.10 -2.52 27.25
N ASP A 114 22.94 -1.90 26.49
CA ASP A 114 22.93 -1.59 25.03
C ASP A 114 22.32 -2.63 24.07
N ASN A 115 21.71 -3.70 24.56
CA ASN A 115 21.06 -4.76 23.78
C ASN A 115 19.63 -4.32 23.37
N TYR A 116 19.34 -4.37 22.08
CA TYR A 116 18.04 -4.04 21.47
C TYR A 116 17.65 -2.55 21.46
N GLU A 117 18.62 -1.66 21.46
CA GLU A 117 18.41 -0.21 21.47
C GLU A 117 17.46 0.26 20.34
N TYR A 118 17.40 -0.46 19.21
CA TYR A 118 16.60 -0.13 18.02
C TYR A 118 15.76 -1.31 17.55
N SER A 119 15.16 -2.07 18.44
CA SER A 119 14.40 -3.27 18.12
C SER A 119 13.16 -2.97 17.25
N LEU A 120 12.86 -3.87 16.32
CA LEU A 120 11.63 -3.90 15.53
C LEU A 120 10.43 -4.40 16.34
N GLY A 121 10.65 -5.44 17.14
CA GLY A 121 9.65 -6.14 17.95
C GLY A 121 9.40 -5.49 19.32
N LEU A 122 9.03 -4.20 19.36
CA LEU A 122 8.85 -3.44 20.60
C LEU A 122 7.60 -3.80 21.40
N ASN A 123 6.55 -4.32 20.79
CA ASN A 123 5.24 -4.44 21.43
C ASN A 123 5.01 -5.75 22.18
N GLY A 124 5.90 -6.74 22.05
CA GLY A 124 5.71 -8.07 22.65
C GLY A 124 4.43 -8.77 22.21
N LEU A 125 4.02 -8.56 20.96
CA LEU A 125 2.79 -9.08 20.40
C LEU A 125 3.04 -10.14 19.33
N GLY A 126 4.09 -10.00 18.51
CA GLY A 126 4.26 -10.68 17.25
C GLY A 126 4.18 -12.20 17.33
N SER A 127 5.01 -12.84 18.15
CA SER A 127 5.04 -14.31 18.27
C SER A 127 3.75 -14.87 18.83
N CYS A 128 3.22 -14.25 19.90
CA CYS A 128 1.97 -14.66 20.54
C CYS A 128 0.78 -14.47 19.58
N ALA A 129 0.69 -13.32 18.94
CA ALA A 129 -0.42 -13.02 18.04
C ALA A 129 -0.42 -13.93 16.81
N THR A 130 0.76 -14.16 16.20
CA THR A 130 0.89 -15.07 15.04
C THR A 130 0.53 -16.50 15.43
N GLN A 131 1.00 -16.98 16.58
CA GLN A 131 0.65 -18.30 17.10
C GLN A 131 -0.87 -18.43 17.33
N TYR A 132 -1.51 -17.40 17.92
CA TYR A 132 -2.96 -17.39 18.15
C TYR A 132 -3.79 -17.35 16.85
N ALA A 133 -3.27 -16.73 15.79
CA ALA A 133 -3.94 -16.59 14.50
C ALA A 133 -3.69 -17.75 13.54
N SER A 134 -2.99 -18.80 13.99
CA SER A 134 -2.59 -19.93 13.15
C SER A 134 -3.47 -21.16 13.39
N GLU A 135 -3.62 -21.97 12.34
CA GLU A 135 -4.17 -23.33 12.40
C GLU A 135 -3.27 -24.21 13.27
N TYR A 136 -1.96 -24.16 13.00
CA TYR A 136 -0.91 -24.71 13.85
C TYR A 136 0.32 -23.79 13.87
N PHE A 137 1.13 -23.92 14.91
CA PHE A 137 2.39 -23.21 15.07
C PHE A 137 3.42 -24.10 15.75
N ASP A 138 4.52 -24.38 15.06
CA ASP A 138 5.65 -25.17 15.52
C ASP A 138 6.82 -24.28 15.87
N ALA A 139 7.41 -24.46 17.04
CA ALA A 139 8.64 -23.78 17.43
C ALA A 139 9.74 -24.81 17.71
N VAL A 140 10.85 -24.69 17.00
CA VAL A 140 12.08 -25.47 17.23
C VAL A 140 13.19 -24.49 17.57
N ILE A 141 13.76 -24.61 18.78
CA ILE A 141 14.70 -23.62 19.29
C ILE A 141 15.95 -24.36 19.74
N TYR A 142 17.11 -23.87 19.33
CA TYR A 142 18.42 -24.35 19.77
C TYR A 142 19.06 -23.29 20.65
N ARG A 143 19.23 -23.61 21.94
CA ARG A 143 19.81 -22.69 22.91
C ARG A 143 20.51 -23.45 24.04
N ASP A 144 21.64 -22.94 24.48
CA ASP A 144 22.40 -23.43 25.65
C ASP A 144 22.73 -24.94 25.63
N GLY A 145 22.88 -25.52 24.42
CA GLY A 145 23.16 -26.95 24.21
C GLY A 145 21.93 -27.86 24.28
N PHE A 146 20.76 -27.28 24.17
CA PHE A 146 19.48 -28.00 24.09
C PHE A 146 18.70 -27.62 22.83
N LYS A 147 17.88 -28.57 22.38
CA LYS A 147 16.80 -28.36 21.42
C LYS A 147 15.48 -28.41 22.13
N TYR A 148 14.71 -27.36 21.99
CA TYR A 148 13.34 -27.25 22.50
C TYR A 148 12.37 -27.37 21.34
N THR A 149 11.27 -28.09 21.58
CA THR A 149 10.21 -28.24 20.57
C THR A 149 8.86 -27.99 21.25
N LEU A 150 8.04 -27.12 20.63
CA LEU A 150 6.71 -26.78 21.07
C LEU A 150 5.77 -26.88 19.87
N HIS A 151 4.56 -27.39 20.09
CA HIS A 151 3.52 -27.45 19.09
C HIS A 151 2.23 -26.83 19.61
N PHE A 152 1.60 -25.97 18.81
CA PHE A 152 0.35 -25.30 19.16
C PHE A 152 -0.66 -25.52 18.04
N GLU A 153 -1.93 -25.69 18.40
CA GLU A 153 -3.05 -25.70 17.47
C GLU A 153 -4.08 -24.67 17.93
N LYS A 154 -4.48 -23.79 17.01
CA LYS A 154 -5.51 -22.74 17.24
C LYS A 154 -5.31 -21.95 18.56
N GLY A 155 -4.08 -21.65 18.89
CA GLY A 155 -3.74 -20.87 20.08
C GLY A 155 -3.57 -21.67 21.36
N GLN A 156 -3.66 -22.99 21.31
CA GLN A 156 -3.50 -23.87 22.48
C GLN A 156 -2.25 -24.75 22.30
N ILE A 157 -1.49 -24.92 23.36
CA ILE A 157 -0.37 -25.88 23.35
C ILE A 157 -0.91 -27.31 23.24
N VAL A 158 -0.31 -28.12 22.38
CA VAL A 158 -0.61 -29.56 22.24
C VAL A 158 0.57 -30.36 22.79
N GLY A 159 0.35 -31.08 23.85
CA GLY A 159 1.39 -31.78 24.59
C GLY A 159 2.16 -30.87 25.54
N GLU A 160 3.42 -31.23 25.79
CA GLU A 160 4.36 -30.48 26.65
C GLU A 160 5.57 -30.01 25.83
N MET A 161 6.29 -29.01 26.35
CA MET A 161 7.58 -28.61 25.77
C MET A 161 8.55 -29.76 25.86
N ASN A 162 9.03 -30.24 24.71
CA ASN A 162 10.09 -31.25 24.66
C ASN A 162 11.46 -30.57 24.71
N LYS A 163 12.37 -31.07 25.58
CA LYS A 163 13.73 -30.57 25.74
C LYS A 163 14.72 -31.73 25.59
N GLU A 164 15.53 -31.67 24.54
CA GLU A 164 16.52 -32.68 24.19
C GLU A 164 17.94 -32.07 24.19
N PRO A 165 18.98 -32.81 24.57
CA PRO A 165 20.36 -32.37 24.38
C PRO A 165 20.68 -32.15 22.90
N ALA A 166 21.41 -31.07 22.59
CA ALA A 166 21.85 -30.72 21.24
C ALA A 166 23.29 -30.23 21.25
N ASP A 167 23.88 -30.11 20.07
CA ASP A 167 25.20 -29.50 19.93
C ASP A 167 25.18 -28.05 20.45
N ARG A 168 26.09 -27.73 21.38
CA ARG A 168 26.23 -26.39 21.95
C ARG A 168 26.56 -25.29 20.93
N LYS A 169 27.13 -25.70 19.78
CA LYS A 169 27.42 -24.76 18.69
C LYS A 169 26.19 -24.41 17.85
N LYS A 170 25.14 -25.24 17.93
CA LYS A 170 23.91 -25.01 17.22
C LYS A 170 23.01 -24.09 18.03
N THR A 171 22.76 -22.90 17.51
CA THR A 171 21.85 -21.91 18.09
C THR A 171 20.89 -21.39 17.03
N GLY A 172 19.78 -20.79 17.45
CA GLY A 172 18.81 -20.17 16.56
C GLY A 172 17.39 -20.62 16.86
N SER A 173 16.45 -20.00 16.19
CA SER A 173 15.02 -20.31 16.28
C SER A 173 14.47 -20.62 14.91
N LYS A 174 13.52 -21.54 14.87
CA LYS A 174 12.80 -21.93 13.67
C LYS A 174 11.33 -22.05 14.00
N PHE A 175 10.53 -21.22 13.36
CA PHE A 175 9.09 -21.17 13.54
C PHE A 175 8.41 -21.55 12.23
N ARG A 176 7.51 -22.53 12.26
CA ARG A 176 6.67 -22.91 11.14
C ARG A 176 5.21 -22.82 11.55
N TRP A 177 4.41 -22.15 10.75
CA TRP A 177 2.99 -21.99 11.02
C TRP A 177 2.18 -21.98 9.75
N LYS A 178 0.89 -22.24 9.89
CA LYS A 178 -0.08 -22.05 8.83
C LYS A 178 -1.13 -21.08 9.33
N PRO A 179 -1.30 -19.91 8.69
CA PRO A 179 -2.38 -18.99 9.06
C PRO A 179 -3.74 -19.67 8.98
N ASP A 180 -4.66 -19.32 9.87
CA ASP A 180 -5.97 -19.97 9.97
C ASP A 180 -7.03 -19.20 9.19
N LEU A 181 -7.75 -19.88 8.28
CA LEU A 181 -8.90 -19.34 7.55
C LEU A 181 -10.10 -19.02 8.44
N GLU A 182 -10.14 -19.49 9.69
CA GLU A 182 -11.12 -19.02 10.67
C GLU A 182 -10.81 -17.62 11.21
N VAL A 183 -9.57 -17.13 10.97
CA VAL A 183 -9.08 -15.81 11.43
C VAL A 183 -8.92 -14.86 10.28
N PHE A 184 -8.31 -15.32 9.18
CA PHE A 184 -8.06 -14.52 7.99
C PHE A 184 -8.96 -14.95 6.85
N THR A 185 -9.42 -13.99 6.06
CA THR A 185 -10.26 -14.26 4.89
C THR A 185 -9.48 -14.81 3.71
N ASP A 186 -8.16 -14.54 3.65
CA ASP A 186 -7.22 -15.09 2.67
C ASP A 186 -5.87 -15.33 3.34
N ILE A 187 -5.22 -16.47 3.01
CA ILE A 187 -3.94 -16.89 3.55
C ILE A 187 -2.90 -17.19 2.46
N ASP A 188 -3.24 -16.95 1.18
CA ASP A 188 -2.38 -17.27 0.05
C ASP A 188 -1.46 -16.11 -0.30
N ILE A 189 -0.49 -15.85 0.57
CA ILE A 189 0.48 -14.77 0.37
C ILE A 189 1.29 -15.04 -0.90
N PRO A 190 1.30 -14.12 -1.88
CA PRO A 190 2.03 -14.29 -3.13
C PRO A 190 3.54 -14.32 -2.90
N ALA A 191 4.27 -15.04 -3.74
CA ALA A 191 5.74 -15.15 -3.67
C ALA A 191 6.42 -13.77 -3.81
N ASP A 192 5.84 -12.87 -4.60
CA ASP A 192 6.36 -11.51 -4.81
C ASP A 192 6.42 -10.70 -3.50
N TYR A 193 5.46 -10.89 -2.59
CA TYR A 193 5.51 -10.24 -1.27
C TYR A 193 6.80 -10.59 -0.52
N TYR A 194 7.16 -11.88 -0.49
CA TYR A 194 8.37 -12.33 0.21
C TYR A 194 9.64 -11.78 -0.43
N THR A 195 9.71 -11.79 -1.76
CA THR A 195 10.87 -11.26 -2.49
C THR A 195 11.04 -9.77 -2.23
N ASP A 196 9.97 -8.99 -2.26
CA ASP A 196 9.98 -7.56 -2.01
C ASP A 196 10.39 -7.25 -0.57
N VAL A 197 9.76 -7.90 0.42
CA VAL A 197 10.08 -7.68 1.83
C VAL A 197 11.53 -8.07 2.14
N MET A 198 11.98 -9.23 1.68
CA MET A 198 13.33 -9.71 1.99
C MET A 198 14.41 -8.89 1.29
N LYS A 199 14.17 -8.45 0.04
CA LYS A 199 15.05 -7.51 -0.65
C LYS A 199 15.19 -6.20 0.14
N ARG A 200 14.07 -5.61 0.54
CA ARG A 200 14.06 -4.36 1.34
C ARG A 200 14.78 -4.55 2.68
N GLN A 201 14.57 -5.69 3.35
CA GLN A 201 15.29 -5.97 4.60
C GLN A 201 16.79 -6.16 4.39
N ALA A 202 17.22 -6.78 3.30
CA ALA A 202 18.63 -6.92 2.97
C ALA A 202 19.32 -5.57 2.74
N VAL A 203 18.62 -4.61 2.15
CA VAL A 203 19.13 -3.24 1.92
C VAL A 203 19.46 -2.52 3.23
N VAL A 204 18.58 -2.63 4.24
CA VAL A 204 18.72 -1.87 5.50
C VAL A 204 19.45 -2.63 6.60
N ASN A 205 19.79 -3.91 6.36
CA ASN A 205 20.54 -4.75 7.28
C ASN A 205 21.80 -5.29 6.54
N ALA A 206 22.77 -4.40 6.31
CA ALA A 206 23.98 -4.70 5.55
C ALA A 206 24.69 -5.96 6.06
N GLY A 207 25.14 -6.82 5.14
CA GLY A 207 25.87 -8.05 5.46
C GLY A 207 25.01 -9.22 5.92
N VAL A 208 23.69 -9.03 6.14
CA VAL A 208 22.76 -10.13 6.44
C VAL A 208 22.21 -10.71 5.14
N THR A 209 22.24 -12.03 5.05
CA THR A 209 21.65 -12.78 3.92
C THR A 209 20.20 -13.13 4.24
N PHE A 210 19.30 -12.71 3.37
CA PHE A 210 17.89 -13.09 3.41
C PHE A 210 17.62 -14.11 2.32
N ARG A 211 17.37 -15.35 2.72
CA ARG A 211 17.12 -16.48 1.82
C ARG A 211 15.65 -16.77 1.72
N PHE A 212 15.07 -16.60 0.54
CA PHE A 212 13.70 -17.01 0.25
C PHE A 212 13.69 -18.38 -0.43
N ARG A 213 12.88 -19.28 0.10
CA ARG A 213 12.63 -20.60 -0.46
C ARG A 213 11.16 -20.75 -0.77
N ASN A 214 10.82 -20.82 -2.04
CA ASN A 214 9.44 -21.00 -2.49
C ASN A 214 9.24 -22.43 -2.96
N GLN A 215 8.31 -23.16 -2.36
CA GLN A 215 7.93 -24.48 -2.82
C GLN A 215 6.89 -24.36 -3.93
N ALA A 216 7.19 -24.94 -5.10
CA ALA A 216 6.29 -25.02 -6.24
C ALA A 216 6.49 -26.35 -6.97
N GLY A 217 5.41 -27.10 -7.21
CA GLY A 217 5.47 -28.43 -7.86
C GLY A 217 6.36 -29.44 -7.13
N GLY A 218 6.36 -29.40 -5.80
CA GLY A 218 7.17 -30.29 -4.95
C GLY A 218 8.67 -29.96 -4.92
N ARG A 219 9.12 -28.86 -5.58
CA ARG A 219 10.52 -28.40 -5.60
C ARG A 219 10.64 -27.06 -4.91
N PHE A 220 11.85 -26.74 -4.43
CA PHE A 220 12.17 -25.45 -3.84
C PHE A 220 12.98 -24.62 -4.83
N GLU A 221 12.48 -23.45 -5.13
CA GLU A 221 13.24 -22.35 -5.74
C GLU A 221 13.82 -21.51 -4.62
N THR A 222 15.11 -21.17 -4.73
CA THR A 222 15.80 -20.41 -3.67
C THR A 222 16.40 -19.15 -4.27
N THR A 223 16.13 -18.02 -3.62
CA THR A 223 16.66 -16.71 -3.98
C THR A 223 17.30 -16.09 -2.74
N ASP A 224 18.54 -15.62 -2.88
CA ASP A 224 19.26 -14.93 -1.80
C ASP A 224 19.32 -13.43 -2.10
N PHE A 225 19.05 -12.62 -1.08
CA PHE A 225 19.20 -11.16 -1.10
C PHE A 225 20.26 -10.78 -0.08
N ARG A 226 21.30 -10.06 -0.53
CA ARG A 226 22.39 -9.59 0.31
C ARG A 226 23.03 -8.34 -0.28
N TYR A 227 23.20 -7.34 0.53
CA TYR A 227 23.95 -6.12 0.21
C TYR A 227 25.02 -5.94 1.27
N ASP A 228 26.29 -6.17 0.89
CA ASP A 228 27.40 -6.17 1.84
C ASP A 228 27.63 -4.78 2.43
N ASN A 229 27.46 -3.73 1.62
CA ASN A 229 27.55 -2.34 2.07
C ASN A 229 26.16 -1.71 2.33
N GLY A 230 25.07 -2.47 2.15
CA GLY A 230 23.69 -2.01 2.38
C GLY A 230 23.23 -0.95 1.38
N LEU A 231 22.88 0.25 1.87
CA LEU A 231 22.31 1.33 1.07
C LEU A 231 23.12 1.72 -0.16
N PRO A 232 24.47 1.88 -0.10
CA PRO A 232 25.27 2.23 -1.27
C PRO A 232 25.18 1.23 -2.41
N ASP A 233 25.22 -0.07 -2.10
CA ASP A 233 25.12 -1.12 -3.12
C ASP A 233 23.76 -1.09 -3.81
N TYR A 234 22.70 -0.89 -3.03
CA TYR A 234 21.34 -0.80 -3.55
C TYR A 234 21.11 0.46 -4.39
N VAL A 235 21.64 1.62 -3.97
CA VAL A 235 21.57 2.86 -4.76
C VAL A 235 22.36 2.70 -6.08
N ALA A 236 23.50 2.01 -6.05
CA ALA A 236 24.26 1.70 -7.25
C ALA A 236 23.49 0.77 -8.20
N GLU A 237 22.84 -0.26 -7.67
CA GLU A 237 21.97 -1.17 -8.43
C GLU A 237 20.80 -0.42 -9.09
N LEU A 238 20.12 0.46 -8.34
CA LEU A 238 18.99 1.24 -8.84
C LEU A 238 19.39 2.22 -9.94
N ALA A 239 20.51 2.91 -9.76
CA ALA A 239 20.98 3.91 -10.70
C ALA A 239 21.58 3.29 -11.98
N GLY A 240 22.16 2.09 -11.89
CA GLY A 240 22.78 1.41 -12.99
C GLY A 240 23.93 2.23 -13.60
N GLU A 241 24.19 2.00 -14.90
CA GLU A 241 25.26 2.70 -15.65
C GLU A 241 24.92 4.16 -15.99
N ASP A 242 23.67 4.58 -15.82
CA ASP A 242 23.17 5.91 -16.20
C ASP A 242 23.29 6.96 -15.08
N SER A 243 24.07 6.69 -14.03
CA SER A 243 24.27 7.64 -12.93
C SER A 243 25.11 8.86 -13.36
N LEU A 244 24.68 10.05 -12.97
CA LEU A 244 25.41 11.31 -13.19
C LEU A 244 26.56 11.48 -12.18
N THR A 245 26.37 10.95 -10.96
CA THR A 245 27.33 10.98 -9.86
C THR A 245 27.47 9.60 -9.26
N ALA A 246 28.63 9.31 -8.67
CA ALA A 246 28.79 8.09 -7.89
C ALA A 246 27.87 8.07 -6.66
N PRO A 247 27.43 6.90 -6.18
CA PRO A 247 26.71 6.80 -4.93
C PRO A 247 27.49 7.35 -3.76
N VAL A 248 26.87 8.24 -2.99
CA VAL A 248 27.41 8.83 -1.76
C VAL A 248 26.73 8.18 -0.58
N PHE A 249 27.48 7.91 0.49
CA PHE A 249 26.93 7.37 1.72
C PHE A 249 27.35 8.22 2.91
N TRP A 250 26.36 8.65 3.70
CA TRP A 250 26.57 9.41 4.93
C TRP A 250 25.82 8.78 6.08
N GLN A 251 26.43 8.88 7.25
CA GLN A 251 25.78 8.47 8.49
C GLN A 251 26.08 9.45 9.62
N SER A 252 25.16 9.55 10.56
CA SER A 252 25.31 10.39 11.74
C SER A 252 24.47 9.85 12.90
N GLU A 253 24.90 10.12 14.11
CA GLU A 253 24.14 9.87 15.31
C GLU A 253 23.84 11.20 16.01
N ARG A 254 22.61 11.35 16.51
CA ARG A 254 22.12 12.54 17.20
C ARG A 254 21.33 12.15 18.41
N ARG A 255 21.28 13.05 19.40
CA ARG A 255 20.47 12.90 20.61
C ARG A 255 19.68 14.19 20.83
N GLY A 256 18.40 14.05 21.15
CA GLY A 256 17.48 15.17 21.41
C GLY A 256 16.07 14.69 21.65
N ARG A 257 15.11 15.59 21.60
CA ARG A 257 13.71 15.34 21.97
C ARG A 257 12.72 16.00 21.00
N ASP A 258 11.52 15.46 20.90
CA ASP A 258 10.45 16.03 20.05
C ASP A 258 9.84 17.31 20.69
N ARG A 259 9.84 17.42 22.03
CA ARG A 259 9.30 18.53 22.79
C ARG A 259 10.07 18.71 24.10
N ASP A 260 10.07 19.90 24.67
CA ASP A 260 10.82 20.26 25.89
C ASP A 260 10.42 19.45 27.14
N ASP A 261 9.17 18.96 27.15
CA ASP A 261 8.62 18.13 28.24
C ASP A 261 8.92 16.62 28.11
N LYS A 262 9.64 16.20 27.07
CA LYS A 262 10.01 14.80 26.83
C LYS A 262 11.48 14.54 27.09
N SER A 263 11.79 13.29 27.40
CA SER A 263 13.18 12.83 27.54
C SER A 263 13.89 12.81 26.17
N ASP A 264 15.21 13.01 26.23
CA ASP A 264 16.05 12.87 25.05
C ASP A 264 16.11 11.41 24.59
N TYR A 265 16.08 11.21 23.29
CA TYR A 265 16.28 9.91 22.67
C TYR A 265 17.35 9.98 21.57
N LYS A 266 17.85 8.81 21.19
CA LYS A 266 18.92 8.66 20.23
C LYS A 266 18.35 8.38 18.83
N VAL A 267 18.98 8.98 17.82
CA VAL A 267 18.64 8.74 16.40
C VAL A 267 19.92 8.47 15.62
N LYS A 268 19.95 7.34 14.91
CA LYS A 268 20.95 7.03 13.88
C LYS A 268 20.37 7.37 12.51
N LEU A 269 21.09 8.12 11.72
CA LEU A 269 20.72 8.57 10.37
C LEU A 269 21.70 7.97 9.38
N SER A 270 21.19 7.28 8.37
CA SER A 270 22.00 6.76 7.27
C SER A 270 21.30 7.09 5.96
N VAL A 271 22.03 7.66 5.02
CA VAL A 271 21.51 8.06 3.72
C VAL A 271 22.53 7.70 2.65
N SER A 272 22.06 7.06 1.58
CA SER A 272 22.81 6.90 0.34
C SER A 272 22.05 7.53 -0.81
N PHE A 273 22.73 8.22 -1.69
CA PHE A 273 22.12 8.83 -2.86
C PHE A 273 23.11 8.99 -4.01
N CYS A 274 22.56 9.08 -5.20
CA CYS A 274 23.24 9.60 -6.39
C CYS A 274 22.23 10.35 -7.26
N PHE A 275 22.70 10.98 -8.31
CA PHE A 275 21.85 11.62 -9.30
C PHE A 275 21.89 10.84 -10.61
N SER A 276 20.74 10.75 -11.28
CA SER A 276 20.57 10.12 -12.59
C SER A 276 19.63 10.96 -13.44
N ASN A 277 19.76 10.92 -14.75
CA ASN A 277 18.84 11.59 -15.65
C ASN A 277 17.72 10.66 -16.19
N ARG A 278 17.72 9.39 -15.80
CA ARG A 278 16.76 8.38 -16.27
C ARG A 278 15.97 7.71 -15.15
N VAL A 279 16.56 7.63 -13.97
CA VAL A 279 15.99 6.92 -12.83
C VAL A 279 15.73 7.92 -11.71
N GLN A 280 14.52 7.86 -11.16
CA GLN A 280 14.15 8.57 -9.94
C GLN A 280 13.59 7.58 -8.94
N VAL A 281 14.21 7.48 -7.76
CA VAL A 281 13.74 6.64 -6.66
C VAL A 281 14.04 7.36 -5.35
N VAL A 282 13.03 7.50 -4.51
CA VAL A 282 13.20 8.02 -3.15
C VAL A 282 12.52 7.07 -2.19
N GLU A 283 13.32 6.42 -1.35
CA GLU A 283 12.84 5.47 -0.35
C GLU A 283 13.32 5.86 1.03
N HIS A 284 12.43 5.74 2.00
CA HIS A 284 12.73 6.00 3.40
C HIS A 284 12.40 4.79 4.25
N TYR A 285 13.32 4.44 5.14
CA TYR A 285 13.15 3.38 6.14
C TYR A 285 13.33 3.96 7.54
N HIS A 286 12.58 3.44 8.49
CA HIS A 286 12.74 3.78 9.90
C HIS A 286 12.56 2.54 10.76
N ASN A 287 13.54 2.24 11.61
CA ASN A 287 13.64 1.00 12.37
C ASN A 287 13.34 -0.21 11.45
N SER A 288 14.01 -0.28 10.30
CA SER A 288 13.86 -1.24 9.20
C SER A 288 12.45 -1.33 8.56
N SER A 289 11.47 -0.56 9.00
CA SER A 289 10.17 -0.46 8.34
C SER A 289 10.25 0.48 7.15
N TRP A 290 9.73 0.06 6.01
CA TRP A 290 9.60 0.93 4.84
C TRP A 290 8.48 1.96 5.06
N LEU A 291 8.81 3.24 4.88
CA LEU A 291 7.89 4.35 5.05
C LEU A 291 7.25 4.68 3.69
N GLU A 292 6.24 3.94 3.31
CA GLU A 292 5.52 4.13 2.04
C GLU A 292 4.97 5.55 1.89
N HIS A 293 4.56 6.17 3.00
CA HIS A 293 4.01 7.53 3.04
C HIS A 293 5.00 8.57 3.57
N GLY A 294 6.29 8.24 3.63
CA GLY A 294 7.37 9.14 4.01
C GLY A 294 7.30 9.63 5.46
N GLY A 295 6.83 10.85 5.67
CA GLY A 295 6.77 11.49 7.00
C GLY A 295 7.98 12.36 7.32
N SER A 296 8.49 12.29 8.56
CA SER A 296 9.59 13.15 9.03
C SER A 296 10.86 13.05 8.18
N PRO A 297 11.34 11.87 7.76
CA PRO A 297 12.52 11.75 6.90
C PRO A 297 12.35 12.39 5.52
N GLU A 298 11.20 12.18 4.89
CA GLU A 298 10.90 12.78 3.60
C GLU A 298 10.87 14.32 3.67
N LYS A 299 10.21 14.87 4.69
CA LYS A 299 10.17 16.32 4.91
C LYS A 299 11.57 16.89 5.12
N ALA A 300 12.40 16.21 5.91
CA ALA A 300 13.78 16.61 6.15
C ALA A 300 14.61 16.64 4.87
N MET A 301 14.54 15.57 4.10
CA MET A 301 15.26 15.43 2.83
C MET A 301 14.84 16.53 1.84
N ARG A 302 13.55 16.74 1.65
CA ARG A 302 13.01 17.80 0.77
C ARG A 302 13.55 19.18 1.15
N LEU A 303 13.55 19.52 2.43
CA LEU A 303 14.04 20.81 2.93
C LEU A 303 15.56 20.95 2.71
N ALA A 304 16.33 19.93 3.07
CA ALA A 304 17.79 19.97 3.00
C ALA A 304 18.30 20.08 1.55
N PHE A 305 17.80 19.20 0.66
CA PHE A 305 18.25 19.20 -0.74
C PHE A 305 17.87 20.49 -1.46
N VAL A 306 16.63 20.99 -1.27
CA VAL A 306 16.24 22.26 -1.88
C VAL A 306 17.11 23.40 -1.35
N SER A 307 17.35 23.47 -0.04
CA SER A 307 18.16 24.53 0.57
C SER A 307 19.61 24.52 0.07
N ALA A 308 20.24 23.36 0.04
CA ALA A 308 21.65 23.24 -0.35
C ALA A 308 21.86 23.53 -1.85
N ILE A 309 21.03 22.95 -2.72
CA ILE A 309 21.18 23.14 -4.18
C ILE A 309 20.78 24.56 -4.57
N ASP A 310 19.70 25.13 -4.02
CA ASP A 310 19.31 26.54 -4.26
C ASP A 310 20.41 27.51 -3.78
N GLY A 311 21.00 27.24 -2.60
CA GLY A 311 22.13 28.00 -2.08
C GLY A 311 23.33 27.98 -3.02
N TRP A 312 23.72 26.80 -3.48
CA TRP A 312 24.82 26.64 -4.42
C TRP A 312 24.55 27.34 -5.76
N LEU A 313 23.36 27.19 -6.33
CA LEU A 313 22.95 27.85 -7.58
C LEU A 313 23.00 29.37 -7.48
N LYS A 314 22.62 29.95 -6.35
CA LYS A 314 22.70 31.39 -6.08
C LYS A 314 24.12 31.87 -5.96
N GLN A 315 24.93 31.17 -5.16
CA GLN A 315 26.36 31.54 -4.95
C GLN A 315 27.16 31.50 -6.25
N ASN A 316 26.85 30.57 -7.14
CA ASN A 316 27.55 30.39 -8.43
C ASN A 316 26.87 31.15 -9.59
N GLY A 317 25.84 31.97 -9.32
CA GLY A 317 25.21 32.81 -10.33
C GLY A 317 24.54 32.05 -11.48
N LYS A 318 24.02 30.85 -11.22
CA LYS A 318 23.45 29.95 -12.25
C LYS A 318 22.01 30.30 -12.64
N TYR A 319 21.30 31.07 -11.83
CA TYR A 319 20.00 31.56 -12.16
C TYR A 319 20.04 32.72 -13.18
N GLN A 320 19.06 32.73 -14.08
CA GLN A 320 18.83 33.86 -14.97
C GLN A 320 18.18 35.03 -14.21
N LYS A 321 18.19 36.21 -14.79
CA LYS A 321 17.57 37.40 -14.19
C LYS A 321 16.07 37.18 -14.00
N ASN A 322 15.58 37.36 -12.78
CA ASN A 322 14.19 37.10 -12.36
C ASN A 322 13.72 35.63 -12.47
N GLU A 323 14.65 34.68 -12.53
CA GLU A 323 14.31 33.26 -12.50
C GLU A 323 13.87 32.84 -11.08
N ALA A 324 12.74 32.14 -10.97
CA ALA A 324 12.27 31.61 -9.71
C ALA A 324 13.24 30.55 -9.16
N LYS A 325 13.23 30.33 -7.84
CA LYS A 325 14.02 29.28 -7.21
C LYS A 325 13.53 27.87 -7.63
N ILE A 326 14.41 26.89 -7.49
CA ILE A 326 14.05 25.47 -7.66
C ILE A 326 13.03 25.03 -6.62
N THR A 327 12.31 23.95 -6.96
CA THR A 327 11.44 23.21 -6.04
C THR A 327 11.98 21.79 -5.87
N PHE A 328 11.43 21.04 -4.92
CA PHE A 328 11.84 19.65 -4.73
C PHE A 328 11.54 18.77 -5.96
N ASN A 329 10.46 19.02 -6.67
CA ASN A 329 10.13 18.26 -7.89
C ASN A 329 11.24 18.34 -8.95
N ASP A 330 11.92 19.48 -9.04
CA ASP A 330 13.05 19.66 -9.98
C ASP A 330 14.26 18.81 -9.61
N ILE A 331 14.42 18.51 -8.32
CA ILE A 331 15.47 17.65 -7.76
C ILE A 331 15.06 16.17 -7.88
N GLN A 332 13.84 15.85 -7.47
CA GLN A 332 13.31 14.50 -7.42
C GLN A 332 13.39 13.79 -8.78
N ASP A 333 13.13 14.53 -9.87
CA ASP A 333 13.19 14.00 -11.25
C ASP A 333 14.58 13.43 -11.65
N ALA A 334 15.59 13.66 -10.84
CA ALA A 334 16.96 13.16 -11.08
C ALA A 334 17.58 12.48 -9.85
N LEU A 335 16.85 12.33 -8.75
CA LEU A 335 17.38 11.84 -7.49
C LEU A 335 17.11 10.35 -7.30
N VAL A 336 18.15 9.58 -7.02
CA VAL A 336 18.07 8.22 -6.48
C VAL A 336 18.58 8.30 -5.04
N LEU A 337 17.67 8.14 -4.06
CA LEU A 337 17.99 8.27 -2.64
C LEU A 337 17.31 7.19 -1.83
N VAL A 338 18.07 6.56 -0.94
CA VAL A 338 17.58 5.63 0.06
C VAL A 338 18.08 6.07 1.43
N SER A 339 17.18 6.26 2.38
CA SER A 339 17.53 6.55 3.77
C SER A 339 17.05 5.46 4.72
N SER A 340 17.89 5.12 5.68
CA SER A 340 17.55 4.20 6.77
C SER A 340 17.89 4.85 8.10
N ASN A 341 16.86 5.12 8.89
CA ASN A 341 17.00 5.80 10.17
C ASN A 341 16.55 4.88 11.31
N PHE A 342 17.19 5.01 12.46
CA PHE A 342 16.82 4.26 13.66
C PHE A 342 16.65 5.22 14.82
N SER A 343 15.61 5.03 15.63
CA SER A 343 15.42 5.79 16.85
C SER A 343 14.93 4.91 18.01
N THR A 344 15.34 5.27 19.22
CA THR A 344 14.91 4.59 20.44
C THR A 344 13.49 4.96 20.84
N GLN A 345 12.93 6.03 20.29
CA GLN A 345 11.52 6.41 20.44
C GLN A 345 10.95 6.76 19.07
N THR A 346 9.88 6.09 18.68
CA THR A 346 9.23 6.30 17.39
C THR A 346 7.74 6.60 17.57
N SER A 347 7.27 7.64 16.90
CA SER A 347 5.86 8.00 16.79
C SER A 347 5.38 7.69 15.38
N TYR A 348 4.75 6.55 15.19
CA TYR A 348 4.10 6.21 13.93
C TYR A 348 2.76 6.93 13.81
N GLU A 349 2.39 7.30 12.60
CA GLU A 349 1.10 7.93 12.31
C GLU A 349 -0.06 6.94 12.53
N ASN A 350 0.18 5.67 12.25
CA ASN A 350 -0.80 4.59 12.42
C ASN A 350 -0.10 3.24 12.69
N GLN A 351 -0.91 2.20 12.98
CA GLN A 351 -0.40 0.86 13.31
C GLN A 351 0.34 0.18 12.14
N THR A 352 0.08 0.57 10.90
CA THR A 352 0.75 -0.01 9.72
C THR A 352 2.21 0.43 9.56
N LYS A 353 2.68 1.36 10.40
CA LYS A 353 4.08 1.85 10.45
C LYS A 353 4.60 2.46 9.13
N LYS A 354 3.72 2.92 8.25
CA LYS A 354 4.06 3.45 6.92
C LYS A 354 4.52 4.92 6.91
N SER A 355 4.41 5.63 8.03
CA SER A 355 4.83 7.02 8.20
C SER A 355 5.20 7.30 9.65
N ILE A 356 6.19 8.18 9.89
CA ILE A 356 6.57 8.67 11.22
C ILE A 356 6.41 10.17 11.34
N THR A 357 6.10 10.63 12.57
CA THR A 357 5.79 12.04 12.85
C THR A 357 6.77 12.71 13.81
N ASN A 358 7.84 12.04 14.19
CA ASN A 358 8.85 12.54 15.12
C ASN A 358 9.48 13.86 14.63
N ARG A 359 9.30 14.93 15.38
CA ARG A 359 9.84 16.25 15.04
C ARG A 359 11.36 16.27 15.11
N PHE A 360 11.94 15.68 16.16
CA PHE A 360 13.40 15.65 16.31
C PHE A 360 14.09 14.87 15.20
N VAL A 361 13.50 13.77 14.69
CA VAL A 361 14.03 13.06 13.53
C VAL A 361 14.08 13.97 12.32
N GLN A 362 13.01 14.76 12.07
CA GLN A 362 12.99 15.72 10.96
C GLN A 362 14.07 16.80 11.13
N GLU A 363 14.20 17.42 12.29
CA GLU A 363 15.16 18.47 12.56
C GLU A 363 16.60 17.96 12.42
N ALA A 364 16.92 16.85 13.11
CA ALA A 364 18.25 16.23 13.10
C ALA A 364 18.68 15.81 11.69
N MET A 365 17.77 15.21 10.90
CA MET A 365 18.04 14.80 9.53
C MET A 365 18.17 16.00 8.58
N THR A 366 17.37 17.06 8.78
CA THR A 366 17.48 18.27 7.97
C THR A 366 18.85 18.93 8.16
N ASP A 367 19.29 19.11 9.39
CA ASP A 367 20.57 19.75 9.70
C ASP A 367 21.76 18.89 9.25
N PHE A 368 21.66 17.58 9.46
CA PHE A 368 22.65 16.64 8.99
C PHE A 368 22.83 16.68 7.47
N LEU A 369 21.75 16.53 6.72
CA LEU A 369 21.79 16.52 5.27
C LEU A 369 22.25 17.85 4.69
N ARG A 370 21.77 18.98 5.24
CA ARG A 370 22.19 20.31 4.80
C ARG A 370 23.68 20.49 4.95
N SER A 371 24.20 20.22 6.14
CA SER A 371 25.64 20.34 6.43
C SER A 371 26.49 19.46 5.52
N GLN A 372 26.08 18.19 5.32
CA GLN A 372 26.81 17.26 4.47
C GLN A 372 26.76 17.64 3.00
N LEU A 373 25.61 18.13 2.50
CA LEU A 373 25.48 18.58 1.11
C LEU A 373 26.34 19.83 0.83
N GLU A 374 26.40 20.77 1.80
CA GLU A 374 27.26 21.96 1.67
C GLU A 374 28.75 21.56 1.56
N VAL A 375 29.21 20.67 2.42
CA VAL A 375 30.57 20.12 2.37
C VAL A 375 30.82 19.36 1.07
N TYR A 376 29.90 18.47 0.70
CA TYR A 376 30.04 17.69 -0.53
C TYR A 376 30.17 18.54 -1.79
N PHE A 377 29.42 19.62 -1.89
CA PHE A 377 29.50 20.52 -3.04
C PHE A 377 30.80 21.31 -3.09
N ILE A 378 31.44 21.55 -1.96
CA ILE A 378 32.77 22.19 -1.90
C ILE A 378 33.84 21.19 -2.28
N GLU A 379 33.79 19.97 -1.77
CA GLU A 379 34.78 18.93 -2.01
C GLU A 379 34.68 18.32 -3.42
N ASN A 380 33.46 18.29 -4.01
CA ASN A 380 33.18 17.67 -5.30
C ASN A 380 32.55 18.67 -6.29
N PRO A 381 33.31 19.69 -6.74
CA PRO A 381 32.76 20.78 -7.57
C PRO A 381 32.25 20.31 -8.94
N LEU A 382 32.82 19.24 -9.50
CA LEU A 382 32.32 18.65 -10.76
C LEU A 382 30.96 18.00 -10.59
N ASP A 383 30.74 17.30 -9.49
CA ASP A 383 29.47 16.68 -9.21
C ASP A 383 28.40 17.74 -8.85
N ALA A 384 28.80 18.77 -8.10
CA ALA A 384 27.92 19.90 -7.81
C ALA A 384 27.42 20.58 -9.10
N GLU A 385 28.32 20.76 -10.09
CA GLU A 385 27.97 21.34 -11.40
C GLU A 385 27.01 20.43 -12.19
N LYS A 386 27.24 19.10 -12.22
CA LYS A 386 26.37 18.15 -12.89
C LYS A 386 24.98 18.13 -12.25
N ILE A 387 24.92 18.04 -10.91
CA ILE A 387 23.66 18.03 -10.13
C ILE A 387 22.88 19.31 -10.41
N ALA A 388 23.52 20.46 -10.21
CA ALA A 388 22.89 21.75 -10.40
C ALA A 388 22.44 21.99 -11.85
N GLY A 389 23.25 21.56 -12.82
CA GLY A 389 22.90 21.60 -14.24
C GLY A 389 21.66 20.78 -14.55
N GLN A 390 21.60 19.52 -14.07
CA GLN A 390 20.45 18.65 -14.30
C GLN A 390 19.18 19.20 -13.62
N VAL A 391 19.27 19.67 -12.38
CA VAL A 391 18.15 20.26 -11.65
C VAL A 391 17.61 21.51 -12.36
N LEU A 392 18.48 22.35 -12.92
CA LEU A 392 18.05 23.50 -13.73
C LEU A 392 17.39 23.08 -15.04
N VAL A 393 17.88 22.01 -15.69
CA VAL A 393 17.23 21.45 -16.90
C VAL A 393 15.80 20.98 -16.55
N ASN A 394 15.64 20.22 -15.47
CA ASN A 394 14.34 19.74 -15.01
C ASN A 394 13.41 20.91 -14.69
N LYS A 395 13.87 21.90 -13.92
CA LYS A 395 13.12 23.11 -13.58
C LYS A 395 12.66 23.87 -14.83
N ARG A 396 13.59 24.18 -15.75
CA ARG A 396 13.26 24.97 -16.95
C ARG A 396 12.32 24.21 -17.88
N SER A 397 12.46 22.89 -17.95
CA SER A 397 11.52 22.02 -18.66
C SER A 397 10.12 22.11 -18.06
N ARG A 398 10.00 21.98 -16.73
CA ARG A 398 8.74 22.10 -15.99
C ARG A 398 8.13 23.50 -16.18
N GLU A 399 8.91 24.56 -15.99
CA GLU A 399 8.41 25.95 -16.15
C GLU A 399 7.96 26.26 -17.59
N THR A 400 8.67 25.70 -18.59
CA THR A 400 8.27 25.86 -19.98
C THR A 400 6.96 25.14 -20.27
N ALA A 401 6.79 23.94 -19.73
CA ALA A 401 5.52 23.20 -19.79
C ALA A 401 4.38 24.00 -19.11
N GLU A 402 4.67 24.60 -17.94
CA GLU A 402 3.69 25.40 -17.18
C GLU A 402 3.33 26.72 -17.85
N LYS A 403 4.31 27.45 -18.42
CA LYS A 403 4.05 28.65 -19.22
C LYS A 403 3.19 28.35 -20.45
N THR A 404 3.45 27.24 -21.13
CA THR A 404 2.65 26.79 -22.25
C THR A 404 1.24 26.46 -21.82
N ARG A 405 1.07 25.82 -20.67
CA ARG A 405 -0.22 25.53 -20.01
C ARG A 405 -0.99 26.80 -19.69
N LEU A 406 -0.35 27.80 -19.04
CA LEU A 406 -0.99 29.09 -18.69
C LEU A 406 -1.36 29.90 -19.93
N GLY A 407 -0.56 29.85 -20.98
CA GLY A 407 -0.88 30.47 -22.25
C GLY A 407 -2.14 29.90 -22.91
N ILE A 408 -2.31 28.58 -22.81
CA ILE A 408 -3.49 27.85 -23.27
C ILE A 408 -4.68 28.14 -22.35
N LYS A 409 -4.47 28.17 -21.03
CA LYS A 409 -5.49 28.50 -20.02
C LYS A 409 -6.07 29.90 -20.24
N LYS A 410 -5.23 30.93 -20.52
CA LYS A 410 -5.68 32.29 -20.85
C LYS A 410 -6.50 32.37 -22.15
N LYS A 411 -6.21 31.54 -23.12
CA LYS A 411 -6.99 31.47 -24.38
C LYS A 411 -8.33 30.76 -24.20
N LEU A 412 -8.49 29.93 -23.16
CA LEU A 412 -9.69 29.11 -22.92
C LEU A 412 -10.54 29.60 -21.75
N SER A 413 -10.09 30.60 -20.96
CA SER A 413 -10.77 31.09 -19.76
C SER A 413 -11.94 32.07 -20.02
N GLY A 414 -12.41 32.20 -21.25
CA GLY A 414 -13.75 32.72 -21.52
C GLY A 414 -14.75 31.74 -20.88
N SER A 415 -15.52 32.19 -19.90
CA SER A 415 -16.52 31.40 -19.17
C SER A 415 -17.43 30.63 -20.13
N VAL A 416 -17.23 29.32 -20.21
CA VAL A 416 -18.02 28.46 -21.06
C VAL A 416 -18.80 27.50 -20.19
N ASP A 417 -20.09 27.62 -20.24
CA ASP A 417 -21.04 26.69 -19.65
C ASP A 417 -20.88 25.33 -20.36
N ILE A 418 -20.32 24.36 -19.64
CA ILE A 418 -19.95 23.04 -20.16
C ILE A 418 -21.19 22.19 -20.43
N SER A 419 -22.27 22.41 -19.66
CA SER A 419 -23.54 21.72 -19.86
C SER A 419 -24.10 21.90 -21.28
N ASN A 420 -23.75 23.01 -21.95
CA ASN A 420 -24.17 23.29 -23.33
C ASN A 420 -23.22 22.71 -24.42
N ARG A 421 -22.06 22.15 -24.04
CA ARG A 421 -21.05 21.66 -25.00
C ARG A 421 -20.85 20.13 -24.98
N VAL A 422 -21.21 19.46 -23.89
CA VAL A 422 -21.11 18.01 -23.78
C VAL A 422 -22.51 17.41 -23.85
N GLN A 423 -22.77 16.67 -24.91
CA GLN A 423 -24.09 16.04 -25.10
C GLN A 423 -24.39 15.06 -23.98
N LYS A 424 -25.62 15.12 -23.44
CA LYS A 424 -26.15 14.23 -22.40
C LYS A 424 -25.48 14.29 -21.04
N PHE A 425 -24.50 15.16 -20.82
CA PHE A 425 -24.00 15.41 -19.47
C PHE A 425 -25.08 16.13 -18.65
N VAL A 426 -25.33 15.63 -17.44
CA VAL A 426 -26.31 16.19 -16.50
C VAL A 426 -25.59 16.67 -15.26
N ASP A 427 -25.37 17.98 -15.15
CA ASP A 427 -24.66 18.59 -14.01
C ASP A 427 -25.49 18.57 -12.71
N CYS A 428 -24.84 18.80 -11.59
CA CYS A 428 -25.45 19.04 -10.29
C CYS A 428 -25.53 20.53 -9.98
N ARG A 429 -26.34 20.90 -8.97
CA ARG A 429 -26.62 22.28 -8.62
C ARG A 429 -25.50 22.97 -7.86
N THR A 430 -24.92 22.29 -6.87
CA THR A 430 -23.87 22.87 -6.05
C THR A 430 -22.62 23.20 -6.86
N LYS A 431 -21.93 24.26 -6.47
CA LYS A 431 -20.62 24.64 -7.00
C LYS A 431 -19.48 24.27 -6.04
N ASP A 432 -19.83 23.77 -4.87
CA ASP A 432 -18.89 23.32 -3.85
C ASP A 432 -18.23 22.00 -4.30
N VAL A 433 -16.97 22.08 -4.71
CA VAL A 433 -16.20 20.94 -5.27
C VAL A 433 -16.09 19.82 -4.25
N ASP A 434 -15.95 20.11 -2.98
CA ASP A 434 -15.78 19.12 -1.91
C ASP A 434 -17.01 18.21 -1.71
N ARG A 435 -18.16 18.64 -2.24
CA ARG A 435 -19.41 17.88 -2.21
C ARG A 435 -19.75 17.20 -3.52
N ARG A 436 -19.18 17.65 -4.65
CA ARG A 436 -19.58 17.21 -5.99
C ARG A 436 -19.10 15.83 -6.32
N GLU A 437 -19.99 15.01 -6.89
CA GLU A 437 -19.70 13.66 -7.36
C GLU A 437 -20.08 13.51 -8.83
N LEU A 438 -19.19 12.90 -9.63
CA LEU A 438 -19.44 12.58 -11.04
C LEU A 438 -19.67 11.08 -11.19
N TYR A 439 -20.85 10.67 -11.57
CA TYR A 439 -21.15 9.29 -11.94
C TYR A 439 -20.97 9.11 -13.46
N ILE A 440 -20.08 8.21 -13.83
CA ILE A 440 -19.89 7.75 -15.21
C ILE A 440 -20.66 6.46 -15.38
N VAL A 441 -21.74 6.48 -16.18
CA VAL A 441 -22.70 5.38 -16.29
C VAL A 441 -22.69 4.75 -17.67
N GLU A 442 -23.02 3.47 -17.74
CA GLU A 442 -23.08 2.71 -18.99
C GLU A 442 -24.39 2.93 -19.76
N GLY A 443 -24.28 3.62 -20.89
CA GLY A 443 -25.39 3.79 -21.82
C GLY A 443 -26.46 4.81 -21.43
N ASP A 444 -27.37 5.02 -22.38
CA ASP A 444 -28.47 5.98 -22.22
C ASP A 444 -29.58 5.43 -21.31
N SER A 445 -29.73 4.12 -21.22
CA SER A 445 -30.72 3.48 -20.36
C SER A 445 -30.38 3.72 -18.89
N ALA A 446 -29.12 3.47 -18.50
CA ALA A 446 -28.63 3.76 -17.16
C ALA A 446 -28.71 5.26 -16.81
N LEU A 447 -28.46 6.16 -17.79
CA LEU A 447 -28.63 7.60 -17.58
C LEU A 447 -30.06 7.94 -17.12
N GLY A 448 -31.07 7.30 -17.69
CA GLY A 448 -32.48 7.53 -17.31
C GLY A 448 -32.74 7.20 -15.85
N SER A 449 -32.42 6.00 -15.44
CA SER A 449 -32.63 5.51 -14.06
C SER A 449 -31.79 6.29 -13.04
N VAL A 450 -30.49 6.48 -13.31
CA VAL A 450 -29.59 7.21 -12.42
C VAL A 450 -29.97 8.70 -12.29
N LYS A 451 -30.44 9.33 -13.38
CA LYS A 451 -30.92 10.71 -13.35
C LYS A 451 -32.14 10.91 -12.43
N LEU A 452 -33.03 9.91 -12.36
CA LEU A 452 -34.18 9.91 -11.46
C LEU A 452 -33.82 9.60 -10.01
N ALA A 453 -32.85 8.70 -9.83
CA ALA A 453 -32.42 8.24 -8.52
C ALA A 453 -31.47 9.22 -7.80
N ARG A 454 -30.66 10.00 -8.51
CA ARG A 454 -29.58 10.82 -7.95
C ARG A 454 -30.07 11.96 -7.06
N ASP A 455 -29.24 12.41 -6.14
CA ASP A 455 -29.39 13.74 -5.54
C ASP A 455 -28.87 14.80 -6.51
N SER A 456 -29.80 15.58 -7.07
CA SER A 456 -29.49 16.63 -8.04
C SER A 456 -28.71 17.80 -7.46
N ASP A 457 -28.58 17.91 -6.13
CA ASP A 457 -27.80 18.95 -5.51
C ASP A 457 -26.31 18.76 -5.74
N PHE A 458 -25.78 17.56 -5.54
CA PHE A 458 -24.34 17.31 -5.58
C PHE A 458 -23.88 16.18 -6.52
N GLN A 459 -24.78 15.37 -7.08
CA GLN A 459 -24.45 14.27 -7.99
C GLN A 459 -24.73 14.64 -9.45
N ALA A 460 -23.68 14.60 -10.28
CA ALA A 460 -23.74 14.76 -11.72
C ALA A 460 -23.60 13.39 -12.42
N VAL A 461 -24.11 13.29 -13.65
CA VAL A 461 -24.09 12.02 -14.40
C VAL A 461 -23.62 12.25 -15.84
N MET A 462 -22.69 11.40 -16.29
CA MET A 462 -22.16 11.35 -17.65
C MET A 462 -22.33 9.95 -18.21
N PRO A 463 -23.18 9.75 -19.24
CA PRO A 463 -23.30 8.46 -19.91
C PRO A 463 -22.14 8.25 -20.88
N ILE A 464 -21.67 7.01 -20.95
CA ILE A 464 -20.78 6.55 -22.02
C ILE A 464 -21.49 5.54 -22.91
N ARG A 465 -21.30 5.65 -24.20
CA ARG A 465 -21.95 4.75 -25.18
C ARG A 465 -20.96 3.68 -25.63
N GLY A 466 -21.19 2.46 -25.15
CA GLY A 466 -20.40 1.30 -25.50
C GLY A 466 -18.95 1.36 -25.00
N LYS A 467 -18.14 0.43 -25.46
CA LYS A 467 -16.73 0.27 -25.08
C LYS A 467 -15.89 1.43 -25.64
N ILE A 468 -15.23 2.16 -24.76
CA ILE A 468 -14.32 3.22 -25.17
C ILE A 468 -13.03 2.64 -25.75
N LEU A 469 -12.27 3.48 -26.44
CA LEU A 469 -10.99 3.10 -27.00
C LEU A 469 -10.01 2.64 -25.91
N ASN A 470 -9.30 1.54 -26.16
CA ASN A 470 -8.21 1.13 -25.28
C ASN A 470 -7.05 2.15 -25.38
N CYS A 471 -7.00 3.03 -24.38
CA CYS A 471 -6.03 4.12 -24.36
C CYS A 471 -4.59 3.65 -24.18
N LEU A 472 -4.33 2.44 -23.68
CA LEU A 472 -2.97 1.91 -23.55
C LEU A 472 -2.37 1.45 -24.89
N LYS A 473 -3.21 0.99 -25.83
CA LYS A 473 -2.77 0.56 -27.16
C LYS A 473 -2.83 1.65 -28.22
N ALA A 474 -3.75 2.59 -28.09
CA ALA A 474 -3.96 3.62 -29.10
C ALA A 474 -2.89 4.72 -29.01
N ASP A 475 -2.55 5.30 -30.16
CA ASP A 475 -1.76 6.52 -30.21
C ASP A 475 -2.57 7.74 -29.75
N TYR A 476 -1.88 8.80 -29.31
CA TYR A 476 -2.54 10.00 -28.80
C TYR A 476 -3.39 10.72 -29.83
N ALA A 477 -3.02 10.68 -31.12
CA ALA A 477 -3.82 11.29 -32.17
C ALA A 477 -5.20 10.64 -32.28
N ARG A 478 -5.28 9.33 -32.09
CA ARG A 478 -6.53 8.56 -32.11
C ARG A 478 -7.32 8.75 -30.80
N ILE A 479 -6.63 8.79 -29.66
CA ILE A 479 -7.26 9.04 -28.35
C ILE A 479 -7.99 10.39 -28.35
N PHE A 480 -7.31 11.47 -28.76
CA PHE A 480 -7.89 12.83 -28.73
C PHE A 480 -8.84 13.12 -29.91
N LYS A 481 -9.03 12.21 -30.84
CA LYS A 481 -10.13 12.23 -31.80
C LYS A 481 -11.42 11.59 -31.27
N SER A 482 -11.34 10.83 -30.18
CA SER A 482 -12.52 10.21 -29.57
C SER A 482 -13.33 11.25 -28.82
N GLU A 483 -14.55 11.55 -29.28
CA GLU A 483 -15.46 12.49 -28.65
C GLU A 483 -15.77 12.09 -27.18
N ILE A 484 -16.00 10.79 -26.94
CA ILE A 484 -16.31 10.27 -25.60
C ILE A 484 -15.16 10.58 -24.62
N ILE A 485 -13.92 10.34 -25.03
CA ILE A 485 -12.75 10.58 -24.17
C ILE A 485 -12.55 12.08 -23.94
N THR A 486 -12.64 12.87 -25.00
CA THR A 486 -12.47 14.33 -24.87
C THR A 486 -13.58 14.97 -24.07
N ASP A 487 -14.80 14.48 -24.15
CA ASP A 487 -15.93 14.97 -23.36
C ASP A 487 -15.82 14.58 -21.90
N LEU A 488 -15.37 13.34 -21.57
CA LEU A 488 -15.07 12.97 -20.19
C LEU A 488 -13.99 13.86 -19.58
N LEU A 489 -12.90 14.12 -20.31
CA LEU A 489 -11.82 15.00 -19.86
C LEU A 489 -12.31 16.45 -19.65
N LYS A 490 -13.17 16.97 -20.52
CA LYS A 490 -13.80 18.28 -20.36
C LYS A 490 -14.70 18.33 -19.11
N VAL A 491 -15.49 17.29 -18.88
CA VAL A 491 -16.38 17.18 -17.71
C VAL A 491 -15.58 17.10 -16.42
N MET A 492 -14.49 16.33 -16.38
CA MET A 492 -13.58 16.27 -15.23
C MET A 492 -12.95 17.64 -14.94
N GLY A 493 -12.53 18.35 -15.95
CA GLY A 493 -12.07 19.74 -15.85
C GLY A 493 -10.58 19.91 -15.53
N CYS A 494 -9.90 18.89 -15.02
CA CYS A 494 -8.52 18.94 -14.58
C CYS A 494 -7.46 18.85 -15.71
N GLY A 495 -7.86 18.66 -16.96
CA GLY A 495 -6.92 18.52 -18.09
C GLY A 495 -6.29 17.12 -18.17
N VAL A 496 -5.11 17.02 -18.80
CA VAL A 496 -4.39 15.75 -19.02
C VAL A 496 -2.91 15.86 -18.71
N GLU A 497 -2.32 14.78 -18.16
CA GLU A 497 -0.90 14.69 -17.79
C GLU A 497 0.04 14.35 -18.96
N VAL A 498 -0.50 14.29 -20.17
CA VAL A 498 0.23 13.91 -21.38
C VAL A 498 0.78 15.14 -22.09
N LYS A 499 2.06 15.09 -22.47
CA LYS A 499 2.73 16.08 -23.31
C LYS A 499 2.72 15.59 -24.76
N ASP A 500 1.66 15.92 -25.52
CA ASP A 500 1.57 15.56 -26.94
C ASP A 500 1.04 16.72 -27.80
N LYS A 501 1.52 16.79 -29.06
CA LYS A 501 1.12 17.84 -30.02
C LYS A 501 -0.36 17.79 -30.44
N HIS A 502 -1.04 16.70 -30.17
CA HIS A 502 -2.44 16.48 -30.51
C HIS A 502 -3.41 16.92 -29.41
N VAL A 503 -2.89 17.34 -28.24
CA VAL A 503 -3.67 17.90 -27.11
C VAL A 503 -4.01 19.36 -27.39
N LYS A 504 -4.74 19.65 -28.48
CA LYS A 504 -4.99 21.07 -28.90
C LYS A 504 -6.07 21.75 -28.10
N ASP A 505 -7.07 21.00 -27.61
CA ASP A 505 -8.30 21.52 -27.00
C ASP A 505 -8.46 21.16 -25.53
N LEU A 506 -7.47 20.54 -24.92
CA LEU A 506 -7.44 20.15 -23.50
C LEU A 506 -6.30 20.83 -22.77
N ASN A 507 -6.56 21.24 -21.53
CA ASN A 507 -5.54 21.85 -20.67
C ASN A 507 -4.50 20.79 -20.23
N ALA A 508 -3.29 21.24 -19.91
CA ALA A 508 -2.38 20.44 -19.10
C ALA A 508 -3.03 20.14 -17.75
N PHE A 509 -2.69 19.02 -17.16
CA PHE A 509 -3.26 18.59 -15.89
C PHE A 509 -3.03 19.61 -14.76
N ASP A 510 -4.08 19.89 -14.03
CA ASP A 510 -4.11 20.76 -12.87
C ASP A 510 -5.17 20.23 -11.90
N LEU A 511 -4.73 19.68 -10.78
CA LEU A 511 -5.63 19.11 -9.79
C LEU A 511 -6.58 20.16 -9.18
N ASP A 512 -6.12 21.40 -9.03
CA ASP A 512 -6.95 22.50 -8.52
C ASP A 512 -8.12 22.88 -9.43
N LEU A 513 -8.09 22.40 -10.69
CA LEU A 513 -9.17 22.58 -11.65
C LEU A 513 -10.14 21.40 -11.70
N LEU A 514 -9.86 20.34 -10.95
CA LEU A 514 -10.78 19.23 -10.80
C LEU A 514 -12.11 19.72 -10.21
N ARG A 515 -13.21 19.29 -10.83
CA ARG A 515 -14.55 19.77 -10.44
C ARG A 515 -15.28 18.84 -9.50
N TRP A 516 -14.66 17.75 -9.12
CA TRP A 516 -15.32 16.63 -8.47
C TRP A 516 -14.51 16.13 -7.27
N ASN A 517 -15.19 15.96 -6.15
CA ASN A 517 -14.63 15.24 -4.99
C ASN A 517 -14.51 13.74 -5.26
N LYS A 518 -15.47 13.19 -6.01
CA LYS A 518 -15.43 11.77 -6.40
C LYS A 518 -15.81 11.61 -7.87
N ILE A 519 -15.07 10.76 -8.56
CA ILE A 519 -15.38 10.25 -9.90
C ILE A 519 -15.76 8.79 -9.74
N VAL A 520 -17.03 8.48 -9.91
CA VAL A 520 -17.61 7.16 -9.62
C VAL A 520 -17.92 6.46 -10.93
N ILE A 521 -17.23 5.36 -11.19
CA ILE A 521 -17.52 4.48 -12.33
C ILE A 521 -18.65 3.55 -11.92
N CYS A 522 -19.77 3.62 -12.63
CA CYS A 522 -20.97 2.85 -12.36
C CYS A 522 -21.41 2.13 -13.65
N THR A 523 -21.01 0.88 -13.78
CA THR A 523 -21.29 0.00 -14.93
C THR A 523 -22.12 -1.18 -14.51
N ASP A 524 -22.75 -1.85 -15.46
CA ASP A 524 -23.49 -3.08 -15.20
C ASP A 524 -22.60 -4.16 -14.59
N GLY A 525 -23.19 -5.10 -13.88
CA GLY A 525 -22.50 -6.21 -13.20
C GLY A 525 -22.21 -7.40 -14.12
N ASP A 526 -22.19 -7.20 -15.43
CA ASP A 526 -21.89 -8.21 -16.44
C ASP A 526 -20.49 -8.03 -17.07
N GLU A 527 -20.14 -8.90 -18.00
CA GLU A 527 -18.83 -8.93 -18.66
C GLU A 527 -18.54 -7.65 -19.46
N ASP A 528 -19.57 -7.08 -20.11
CA ASP A 528 -19.45 -5.84 -20.86
C ASP A 528 -19.21 -4.66 -19.93
N GLY A 529 -19.92 -4.58 -18.83
CA GLY A 529 -19.72 -3.57 -17.79
C GLY A 529 -18.34 -3.66 -17.15
N PHE A 530 -17.82 -4.85 -16.89
CA PHE A 530 -16.45 -5.04 -16.40
C PHE A 530 -15.41 -4.59 -17.41
N GLN A 531 -15.64 -4.86 -18.69
CA GLN A 531 -14.74 -4.41 -19.76
C GLN A 531 -14.75 -2.88 -19.90
N ILE A 532 -15.91 -2.25 -19.85
CA ILE A 532 -16.05 -0.78 -19.88
C ILE A 532 -15.34 -0.15 -18.68
N ARG A 533 -15.55 -0.68 -17.48
CA ARG A 533 -14.85 -0.25 -16.25
C ARG A 533 -13.34 -0.31 -16.41
N THR A 534 -12.83 -1.42 -16.92
CA THR A 534 -11.39 -1.63 -17.14
C THR A 534 -10.82 -0.64 -18.17
N LEU A 535 -11.54 -0.34 -19.23
CA LEU A 535 -11.13 0.64 -20.24
C LEU A 535 -11.14 2.07 -19.71
N LEU A 536 -12.10 2.42 -18.85
CA LEU A 536 -12.14 3.71 -18.15
C LEU A 536 -10.95 3.87 -17.20
N LEU A 537 -10.64 2.84 -16.40
CA LEU A 537 -9.46 2.84 -15.55
C LEU A 537 -8.17 2.99 -16.34
N ALA A 538 -8.04 2.30 -17.47
CA ALA A 538 -6.90 2.43 -18.38
C ALA A 538 -6.78 3.84 -18.97
N MET A 539 -7.91 4.47 -19.31
CA MET A 539 -7.95 5.87 -19.76
C MET A 539 -7.45 6.81 -18.67
N LEU A 540 -8.00 6.69 -17.44
CA LEU A 540 -7.60 7.52 -16.30
C LEU A 540 -6.13 7.29 -15.96
N TYR A 541 -5.68 6.05 -15.90
CA TYR A 541 -4.29 5.69 -15.61
C TYR A 541 -3.31 6.31 -16.62
N ARG A 542 -3.67 6.34 -17.91
CA ARG A 542 -2.79 6.88 -18.95
C ARG A 542 -2.83 8.40 -19.08
N LEU A 543 -4.00 9.01 -18.90
CA LEU A 543 -4.21 10.43 -19.21
C LEU A 543 -4.22 11.33 -17.99
N THR A 544 -4.61 10.79 -16.82
CA THR A 544 -4.76 11.51 -15.56
C THR A 544 -4.41 10.61 -14.36
N PRO A 545 -3.20 9.98 -14.33
CA PRO A 545 -2.82 9.04 -13.27
C PRO A 545 -2.93 9.64 -11.87
N THR A 546 -2.66 10.91 -11.69
CA THR A 546 -2.80 11.60 -10.40
C THR A 546 -4.20 11.45 -9.79
N LEU A 547 -5.27 11.39 -10.60
CA LEU A 547 -6.61 11.18 -10.05
C LEU A 547 -6.79 9.83 -9.34
N ILE A 548 -6.09 8.80 -9.82
CA ILE A 548 -6.07 7.49 -9.17
C ILE A 548 -5.17 7.53 -7.94
N GLN A 549 -3.97 8.10 -8.05
CA GLN A 549 -2.98 8.18 -6.98
C GLN A 549 -3.49 8.96 -5.76
N GLU A 550 -4.20 10.07 -6.00
CA GLU A 550 -4.80 10.91 -4.95
C GLU A 550 -6.18 10.39 -4.49
N GLY A 551 -6.67 9.30 -5.09
CA GLY A 551 -7.87 8.59 -4.66
C GLY A 551 -9.18 9.30 -4.96
N TYR A 552 -9.29 10.00 -6.08
CA TYR A 552 -10.54 10.60 -6.57
C TYR A 552 -11.43 9.63 -7.32
N VAL A 553 -10.92 8.45 -7.69
CA VAL A 553 -11.62 7.47 -8.52
C VAL A 553 -12.23 6.38 -7.66
N TYR A 554 -13.50 6.08 -7.92
CA TYR A 554 -14.27 5.06 -7.21
C TYR A 554 -15.02 4.17 -8.20
N ILE A 555 -15.30 2.94 -7.79
CA ILE A 555 -16.20 2.02 -8.47
C ILE A 555 -17.43 1.85 -7.58
N ALA A 556 -18.62 2.06 -8.14
CA ALA A 556 -19.86 1.74 -7.45
C ALA A 556 -20.15 0.24 -7.58
N GLU A 557 -20.38 -0.42 -6.47
CA GLU A 557 -20.89 -1.78 -6.46
C GLU A 557 -22.41 -1.76 -6.61
N SER A 558 -22.90 -2.36 -7.67
CA SER A 558 -24.33 -2.60 -7.86
C SER A 558 -24.68 -4.01 -7.36
N PRO A 559 -25.85 -4.21 -6.71
CA PRO A 559 -26.22 -5.54 -6.23
C PRO A 559 -26.43 -6.49 -7.41
N LEU A 560 -25.99 -7.72 -7.24
CA LEU A 560 -26.20 -8.81 -8.21
C LEU A 560 -27.56 -9.47 -8.04
N TYR A 561 -28.11 -9.43 -6.83
CA TYR A 561 -29.38 -10.07 -6.50
C TYR A 561 -30.26 -9.17 -5.65
N GLU A 562 -31.54 -9.19 -5.97
CA GLU A 562 -32.63 -8.64 -5.17
C GLU A 562 -33.43 -9.80 -4.60
N ILE A 563 -33.60 -9.83 -3.28
CA ILE A 563 -34.29 -10.90 -2.56
C ILE A 563 -35.49 -10.28 -1.82
N THR A 564 -36.70 -10.57 -2.28
CA THR A 564 -37.92 -10.01 -1.73
C THR A 564 -38.69 -11.04 -0.95
N CYS A 565 -39.00 -10.72 0.30
CA CYS A 565 -39.88 -11.51 1.16
C CYS A 565 -40.94 -10.62 1.79
N LYS A 566 -42.18 -10.74 1.34
CA LYS A 566 -43.29 -9.85 1.69
C LYS A 566 -43.01 -8.40 1.33
N GLU A 567 -42.96 -7.48 2.31
CA GLU A 567 -42.72 -6.05 2.12
C GLU A 567 -41.25 -5.66 2.33
N LYS A 568 -40.36 -6.65 2.52
CA LYS A 568 -38.92 -6.37 2.78
C LYS A 568 -38.05 -6.92 1.67
N THR A 569 -37.19 -6.08 1.16
CA THR A 569 -36.22 -6.40 0.13
C THR A 569 -34.80 -6.33 0.72
N TRP A 570 -33.96 -7.29 0.35
CA TRP A 570 -32.53 -7.35 0.65
C TRP A 570 -31.76 -7.36 -0.66
N PHE A 571 -30.57 -6.80 -0.63
CA PHE A 571 -29.67 -6.77 -1.75
C PHE A 571 -28.41 -7.57 -1.44
N ALA A 572 -28.00 -8.43 -2.36
CA ALA A 572 -26.76 -9.20 -2.27
C ALA A 572 -25.80 -8.83 -3.40
N TYR A 573 -24.53 -8.64 -3.06
CA TYR A 573 -23.49 -8.21 -3.96
C TYR A 573 -22.56 -9.38 -4.37
N SER A 574 -22.81 -10.56 -3.83
CA SER A 574 -22.12 -11.81 -4.16
C SER A 574 -23.05 -13.00 -4.00
N ASP A 575 -22.69 -14.14 -4.61
CA ASP A 575 -23.41 -15.41 -4.39
C ASP A 575 -23.42 -15.81 -2.92
N LYS A 576 -22.33 -15.57 -2.20
CA LYS A 576 -22.21 -15.84 -0.77
C LYS A 576 -23.22 -15.02 0.04
N GLU A 577 -23.30 -13.72 -0.18
CA GLU A 577 -24.27 -12.84 0.48
C GLU A 577 -25.71 -13.28 0.17
N ARG A 578 -26.00 -13.66 -1.10
CA ARG A 578 -27.30 -14.21 -1.49
C ARG A 578 -27.64 -15.45 -0.66
N ASP A 579 -26.74 -16.41 -0.58
CA ASP A 579 -26.95 -17.68 0.11
C ASP A 579 -27.12 -17.49 1.63
N GLU A 580 -26.40 -16.54 2.22
CA GLU A 580 -26.57 -16.14 3.62
C GLU A 580 -27.96 -15.54 3.88
N ILE A 581 -28.41 -14.62 3.01
CA ILE A 581 -29.75 -14.01 3.11
C ILE A 581 -30.82 -15.06 2.92
N VAL A 582 -30.71 -15.91 1.89
CA VAL A 582 -31.69 -17.00 1.62
C VAL A 582 -31.76 -17.97 2.80
N SER A 583 -30.62 -18.32 3.37
CA SER A 583 -30.54 -19.18 4.54
C SER A 583 -31.25 -18.55 5.74
N SER A 584 -31.17 -17.24 5.93
CA SER A 584 -31.86 -16.50 7.00
C SER A 584 -33.38 -16.45 6.81
N LEU A 585 -33.86 -16.67 5.59
CA LEU A 585 -35.28 -16.67 5.22
C LEU A 585 -35.87 -18.09 5.15
N ALA A 586 -35.15 -19.11 5.61
CA ALA A 586 -35.59 -20.50 5.60
C ALA A 586 -37.01 -20.65 6.21
N GLY A 587 -37.89 -21.32 5.47
CA GLY A 587 -39.30 -21.52 5.87
C GLY A 587 -40.24 -20.36 5.52
N LYS A 588 -39.78 -19.29 4.87
CA LYS A 588 -40.59 -18.19 4.34
C LYS A 588 -40.65 -18.28 2.80
N LYS A 589 -41.71 -17.77 2.22
CA LYS A 589 -41.81 -17.63 0.78
C LYS A 589 -41.08 -16.32 0.39
N PHE A 590 -40.08 -16.43 -0.43
CA PHE A 590 -39.29 -15.30 -0.97
C PHE A 590 -39.12 -15.46 -2.47
N ASP A 591 -38.80 -14.37 -3.14
CA ASP A 591 -38.42 -14.30 -4.54
C ASP A 591 -36.98 -13.80 -4.65
N VAL A 592 -36.21 -14.39 -5.57
CA VAL A 592 -34.85 -13.99 -5.84
C VAL A 592 -34.75 -13.57 -7.30
N GLN A 593 -34.49 -12.31 -7.54
CA GLN A 593 -34.27 -11.77 -8.88
C GLN A 593 -32.79 -11.45 -9.05
N ARG A 594 -32.21 -11.82 -10.19
CA ARG A 594 -30.88 -11.37 -10.58
C ARG A 594 -30.98 -9.98 -11.20
N SER A 595 -30.27 -9.01 -10.63
CA SER A 595 -30.16 -7.68 -11.20
C SER A 595 -29.40 -7.79 -12.53
N LYS A 596 -30.01 -7.35 -13.63
CA LYS A 596 -29.42 -7.49 -14.96
C LYS A 596 -28.60 -6.25 -15.33
N GLY A 597 -29.19 -5.09 -15.33
CA GLY A 597 -28.52 -3.86 -15.72
C GLY A 597 -29.00 -2.65 -14.93
N LEU A 598 -28.16 -1.62 -14.84
CA LEU A 598 -28.47 -0.36 -14.14
C LEU A 598 -29.72 0.33 -14.68
N GLY A 599 -29.99 0.16 -15.98
CA GLY A 599 -31.14 0.76 -16.66
C GLY A 599 -32.49 0.10 -16.33
N GLU A 600 -32.48 -1.09 -15.75
CA GLU A 600 -33.68 -1.86 -15.39
C GLU A 600 -34.08 -1.66 -13.91
N ASN A 601 -33.19 -1.03 -13.13
CA ASN A 601 -33.43 -0.82 -11.70
C ASN A 601 -34.39 0.35 -11.45
N GLU A 602 -35.34 0.15 -10.53
CA GLU A 602 -36.21 1.21 -10.05
C GLU A 602 -35.40 2.33 -9.39
N PRO A 603 -35.80 3.62 -9.54
CA PRO A 603 -35.06 4.75 -8.99
C PRO A 603 -34.81 4.65 -7.48
N ASP A 604 -35.78 4.20 -6.71
CA ASP A 604 -35.65 4.08 -5.24
C ASP A 604 -34.64 3.00 -4.86
N MET A 605 -34.61 1.88 -5.59
CA MET A 605 -33.60 0.84 -5.43
C MET A 605 -32.21 1.37 -5.79
N MET A 606 -32.09 2.06 -6.93
CA MET A 606 -30.84 2.68 -7.38
C MET A 606 -30.33 3.70 -6.35
N TRP A 607 -31.22 4.49 -5.76
CA TRP A 607 -30.84 5.40 -4.67
C TRP A 607 -30.25 4.62 -3.49
N LEU A 608 -30.97 3.64 -2.95
CA LEU A 608 -30.58 2.90 -1.76
C LEU A 608 -29.29 2.08 -1.93
N THR A 609 -29.05 1.53 -3.11
CA THR A 609 -27.94 0.60 -3.33
C THR A 609 -26.69 1.24 -3.90
N THR A 610 -26.83 2.33 -4.69
CA THR A 610 -25.77 2.84 -5.53
C THR A 610 -25.50 4.34 -5.38
N MET A 611 -26.52 5.15 -5.06
CA MET A 611 -26.40 6.61 -5.08
C MET A 611 -26.35 7.25 -3.69
N SER A 612 -27.08 6.72 -2.71
CA SER A 612 -27.17 7.30 -1.37
C SER A 612 -25.83 7.20 -0.64
N PRO A 613 -25.26 8.33 -0.16
CA PRO A 613 -24.01 8.30 0.60
C PRO A 613 -24.00 7.38 1.82
N ASP A 614 -25.20 7.17 2.44
CA ASP A 614 -25.34 6.42 3.67
C ASP A 614 -25.36 4.90 3.47
N THR A 615 -25.75 4.43 2.27
CA THR A 615 -26.05 3.00 2.05
C THR A 615 -25.30 2.38 0.87
N ARG A 616 -24.80 3.18 -0.06
CA ARG A 616 -24.03 2.72 -1.23
C ARG A 616 -22.70 2.10 -0.84
N ARG A 617 -22.23 1.17 -1.66
CA ARG A 617 -20.89 0.61 -1.55
C ARG A 617 -20.00 1.21 -2.65
N LEU A 618 -18.91 1.87 -2.26
CA LEU A 618 -17.91 2.42 -3.17
C LEU A 618 -16.55 1.78 -2.89
N ILE A 619 -15.95 1.20 -3.91
CA ILE A 619 -14.57 0.74 -3.86
C ILE A 619 -13.69 1.91 -4.31
N LYS A 620 -12.83 2.39 -3.42
CA LYS A 620 -11.83 3.41 -3.76
C LYS A 620 -10.72 2.76 -4.58
N VAL A 621 -10.44 3.32 -5.76
CA VAL A 621 -9.38 2.81 -6.63
C VAL A 621 -8.06 3.47 -6.23
N MET A 622 -7.16 2.67 -5.68
CA MET A 622 -5.83 3.11 -5.26
C MET A 622 -4.79 2.13 -5.83
N PRO A 623 -3.66 2.60 -6.35
CA PRO A 623 -2.56 1.71 -6.69
C PRO A 623 -1.88 1.27 -5.38
N GLU A 624 -1.74 -0.02 -5.17
CA GLU A 624 -0.99 -0.58 -4.03
C GLU A 624 0.51 -0.38 -4.22
N ASP A 625 0.98 -0.62 -5.44
CA ASP A 625 2.36 -0.47 -5.88
C ASP A 625 2.39 0.03 -7.32
N ALA A 626 3.15 1.09 -7.58
CA ALA A 626 3.19 1.71 -8.90
C ALA A 626 3.76 0.79 -9.99
N GLN A 627 4.77 -0.02 -9.67
CA GLN A 627 5.40 -0.94 -10.63
C GLN A 627 4.47 -2.13 -10.91
N ARG A 628 3.86 -2.71 -9.88
CA ARG A 628 2.89 -3.80 -10.01
C ARG A 628 1.67 -3.34 -10.81
N THR A 629 1.15 -2.15 -10.51
CA THR A 629 0.04 -1.54 -11.24
C THR A 629 0.38 -1.35 -12.71
N ALA A 630 1.55 -0.78 -13.02
CA ALA A 630 2.02 -0.60 -14.40
C ALA A 630 2.13 -1.95 -15.15
N ARG A 631 2.70 -2.97 -14.50
CA ARG A 631 2.84 -4.31 -15.07
C ARG A 631 1.48 -4.96 -15.35
N ILE A 632 0.52 -4.84 -14.44
CA ILE A 632 -0.84 -5.37 -14.62
C ILE A 632 -1.53 -4.67 -15.81
N PHE A 633 -1.47 -3.35 -15.89
CA PHE A 633 -2.05 -2.62 -17.01
C PHE A 633 -1.39 -2.97 -18.34
N GLU A 634 -0.05 -3.09 -18.38
CA GLU A 634 0.67 -3.48 -19.60
C GLU A 634 0.33 -4.92 -20.01
N MET A 635 0.27 -5.84 -19.08
CA MET A 635 -0.08 -7.24 -19.31
C MET A 635 -1.51 -7.40 -19.84
N PHE A 636 -2.51 -6.82 -19.16
CA PHE A 636 -3.92 -7.04 -19.54
C PHE A 636 -4.37 -6.17 -20.70
N LEU A 637 -3.93 -4.95 -20.80
CA LEU A 637 -4.45 -3.95 -21.74
C LEU A 637 -3.39 -3.41 -22.71
N GLY A 638 -2.11 -3.56 -22.39
CA GLY A 638 -0.99 -3.12 -23.20
C GLY A 638 -0.55 -4.13 -24.26
N SER A 639 0.73 -4.09 -24.60
CA SER A 639 1.34 -4.88 -25.68
C SER A 639 1.88 -6.25 -25.23
N ASP A 640 1.97 -6.52 -23.94
CA ASP A 640 2.50 -7.78 -23.38
C ASP A 640 1.53 -8.95 -23.61
N LEU A 641 1.58 -9.49 -24.84
CA LEU A 641 0.74 -10.62 -25.22
C LEU A 641 1.21 -11.93 -24.54
N GLN A 642 2.52 -12.09 -24.33
CA GLN A 642 3.05 -13.32 -23.73
C GLN A 642 2.68 -13.38 -22.26
N GLY A 643 2.94 -12.32 -21.48
CA GLY A 643 2.54 -12.26 -20.07
C GLY A 643 1.05 -12.51 -19.86
N ARG A 644 0.19 -12.02 -20.78
CA ARG A 644 -1.26 -12.31 -20.74
C ARG A 644 -1.58 -13.78 -20.94
N LYS A 645 -0.93 -14.45 -21.91
CA LYS A 645 -1.13 -15.89 -22.17
C LYS A 645 -0.67 -16.71 -20.96
N ASP A 646 0.48 -16.37 -20.38
CA ASP A 646 1.04 -17.06 -19.24
C ASP A 646 0.11 -16.90 -18.04
N HIS A 647 -0.37 -15.69 -17.77
CA HIS A 647 -1.34 -15.43 -16.68
C HIS A 647 -2.65 -16.20 -16.87
N ILE A 648 -3.20 -16.24 -18.09
CA ILE A 648 -4.41 -17.03 -18.37
C ILE A 648 -4.14 -18.53 -18.19
N ALA A 649 -2.98 -19.02 -18.58
CA ALA A 649 -2.62 -20.42 -18.38
C ALA A 649 -2.50 -20.79 -16.89
N GLU A 650 -1.96 -19.86 -16.07
CA GLU A 650 -1.73 -20.07 -14.65
C GLU A 650 -3.01 -19.89 -13.81
N THR A 651 -3.84 -18.93 -14.14
CA THR A 651 -4.96 -18.51 -13.28
C THR A 651 -6.34 -18.67 -13.92
N GLY A 652 -6.43 -18.88 -15.24
CA GLY A 652 -7.69 -18.93 -15.98
C GLY A 652 -8.69 -19.96 -15.46
N TYR A 653 -8.20 -21.07 -14.89
CA TYR A 653 -9.07 -22.10 -14.31
C TYR A 653 -9.95 -21.57 -13.15
N GLN A 654 -9.52 -20.50 -12.48
CA GLN A 654 -10.29 -19.86 -11.38
C GLN A 654 -11.51 -19.10 -11.88
N TYR A 655 -11.55 -18.78 -13.19
CA TYR A 655 -12.58 -17.96 -13.83
C TYR A 655 -13.40 -18.72 -14.87
N LEU A 656 -13.27 -20.05 -14.91
CA LEU A 656 -14.00 -20.89 -15.89
C LEU A 656 -15.52 -20.75 -15.82
N GLU A 657 -16.06 -20.53 -14.62
CA GLU A 657 -17.49 -20.29 -14.41
C GLU A 657 -17.98 -18.94 -14.95
N LEU A 658 -17.05 -17.99 -15.13
CA LEU A 658 -17.32 -16.65 -15.66
C LEU A 658 -17.01 -16.55 -17.15
N ALA A 659 -16.38 -17.58 -17.74
CA ALA A 659 -16.01 -17.58 -19.15
C ALA A 659 -17.26 -17.90 -20.01
N ASP A 660 -17.59 -16.99 -20.93
CA ASP A 660 -18.56 -17.29 -21.99
C ASP A 660 -17.96 -18.32 -22.95
N ILE A 661 -18.50 -19.55 -22.90
CA ILE A 661 -18.07 -20.68 -23.73
C ILE A 661 -18.94 -20.84 -24.98
N SER A 662 -19.84 -19.86 -25.28
CA SER A 662 -20.71 -19.87 -26.45
C SER A 662 -20.00 -19.60 -27.78
#